data_e737483a1c79468fdf2bb52819c21700
#
_entry.id   e737483a1c79468fdf2bb52819c21700
#
_cell.length_a   1.000
_cell.length_b   1.000
_cell.length_c   1.000
_cell.angle_alpha   90.00
_cell.angle_beta   90.00
_cell.angle_gamma   90.00
#
_symmetry.space_group_name_H-M   'P 1'
#
loop_
_entity.id
_entity.type
_entity.pdbx_description
1 polymer ?
#
loop_
_entity_poly.entity_id
_entity_poly.type
_entity_poly.pdbx_seq_one_letter_code
_entity_poly.pdbx_strand_id
1 'polypeptide(L)'
;MSNTTNSTKAPLAFTVLSNAIEQPRWLKVVSLFVIDYIASIITLILAIALRYAKFDFHTNILSIILLGALPVIFLAVTKFYSHVIRVFQDESMRWALVVLLGYLLISQILIFLGVTPEIPRAATAIHVFLFYLWIWNSRIVLQFIISRTLHPEFYTQKKENVLIYGVGHITKDLMHVLHQTHQFKIVGIIDVNDNFIGARVLGVKVYPKDNLESLITDLEVNHVFFVLPSHQRHIQERIVKQLENVPVKISEIPSLEEITSGRIKLSDIKPVDVLDVLQRNTVKPDTSLLAKNIKDKVVMVTGAGGSIGSELCRQILKQQPKALVLFELSEYALYAIHSELQKLAKNIQQERQLPTVTPLYVHLGSVTNQKLIELLCNQYKVQTIYHAAAYKHVPIVESNEYEGVINNFVGTFNTLQGAVSAGVETFVAISTDKAVRPTNVMGATKRMAELACQAMAADQSKTTISMVRFGNVLGSSGSVVPLFNKQIAAGGPITLTHPDVTRYFMTIPEAAQLVIQAGAMAHGGEVFVLDMGEPVKIMDLAKRMITLSGLKVKDQNNPNGDIEIVIAGLRPGEKLYEELIIDGDNIEKTQHPLIMRARERSFAKIELNDFIDHIIEQYNNEKDLYWLRQKFEYFVEGYR
;
A
#
# COMPACT_ATOMS: atom_id res chain seq x y z
N MET A 1 33.81 -20.04 17.99
CA MET A 1 34.99 -20.12 17.10
C MET A 1 35.02 -18.81 16.30
N SER A 2 36.12 -18.13 16.42
CA SER A 2 36.42 -16.75 16.08
C SER A 2 36.18 -16.38 14.60
N ASN A 3 35.25 -15.46 14.33
CA ASN A 3 35.19 -14.75 13.06
C ASN A 3 36.20 -13.59 13.13
N THR A 4 37.33 -13.77 12.49
CA THR A 4 38.31 -12.72 12.21
C THR A 4 37.71 -11.79 11.12
N THR A 5 37.19 -10.65 11.54
CA THR A 5 36.85 -9.53 10.66
C THR A 5 38.15 -8.96 10.10
N ASN A 6 38.42 -9.19 8.81
CA ASN A 6 39.45 -8.49 8.06
C ASN A 6 39.05 -7.00 7.98
N SER A 7 39.57 -6.19 8.90
CA SER A 7 39.53 -4.73 8.79
C SER A 7 40.52 -4.28 7.72
N THR A 8 40.09 -4.18 6.48
CA THR A 8 40.80 -3.41 5.46
C THR A 8 40.85 -1.96 5.93
N LYS A 9 42.05 -1.51 6.35
CA LYS A 9 42.33 -0.09 6.70
C LYS A 9 41.89 0.78 5.53
N ALA A 10 40.93 1.67 5.80
CA ALA A 10 40.50 2.66 4.82
C ALA A 10 41.72 3.42 4.30
N PRO A 11 41.82 3.74 3.00
CA PRO A 11 42.96 4.47 2.42
C PRO A 11 43.15 5.78 3.20
N LEU A 12 44.38 6.19 3.44
CA LEU A 12 44.77 7.40 4.19
C LEU A 12 43.98 8.65 3.74
N ALA A 13 43.73 8.75 2.44
CA ALA A 13 42.92 9.81 1.83
C ALA A 13 41.46 9.82 2.37
N PHE A 14 40.86 8.66 2.68
CA PHE A 14 39.50 8.55 3.20
C PHE A 14 39.41 9.05 4.65
N THR A 15 40.40 8.74 5.48
CA THR A 15 40.48 9.18 6.87
C THR A 15 40.71 10.71 6.96
N VAL A 16 41.54 11.25 6.10
CA VAL A 16 41.77 12.72 6.04
C VAL A 16 40.50 13.45 5.60
N LEU A 17 39.76 12.88 4.63
CA LEU A 17 38.54 13.48 4.11
C LEU A 17 37.36 13.39 5.11
N SER A 18 37.21 12.26 5.83
CA SER A 18 36.17 12.14 6.86
C SER A 18 36.40 13.14 7.99
N ASN A 19 37.65 13.32 8.43
CA ASN A 19 38.00 14.32 9.42
C ASN A 19 37.75 15.76 8.93
N ALA A 20 37.95 16.05 7.63
CA ALA A 20 37.65 17.36 7.05
C ALA A 20 36.12 17.64 6.98
N ILE A 21 35.31 16.59 6.79
CA ILE A 21 33.84 16.69 6.77
C ILE A 21 33.28 16.96 8.18
N GLU A 22 33.93 16.51 9.24
CA GLU A 22 33.50 16.72 10.63
C GLU A 22 33.89 18.09 11.20
N GLN A 23 34.77 18.85 10.53
CA GLN A 23 35.20 20.17 10.97
C GLN A 23 34.05 21.19 11.08
N PRO A 24 34.17 22.19 11.98
CA PRO A 24 33.21 23.28 12.11
C PRO A 24 32.96 24.02 10.80
N ARG A 25 31.75 24.52 10.60
CA ARG A 25 31.35 25.19 9.34
C ARG A 25 32.26 26.33 8.92
N TRP A 26 32.70 27.15 9.89
CA TRP A 26 33.57 28.30 9.61
C TRP A 26 34.93 27.85 9.01
N LEU A 27 35.48 26.75 9.51
CA LEU A 27 36.79 26.23 9.03
C LEU A 27 36.67 25.72 7.58
N LYS A 28 35.56 25.07 7.24
CA LYS A 28 35.25 24.62 5.86
C LYS A 28 35.15 25.82 4.89
N VAL A 29 34.46 26.86 5.33
CA VAL A 29 34.33 28.10 4.53
C VAL A 29 35.66 28.78 4.33
N VAL A 30 36.49 28.89 5.37
CA VAL A 30 37.83 29.46 5.28
C VAL A 30 38.74 28.64 4.36
N SER A 31 38.72 27.31 4.46
CA SER A 31 39.49 26.42 3.60
C SER A 31 39.12 26.59 2.12
N LEU A 32 37.83 26.65 1.80
CA LEU A 32 37.35 26.89 0.44
C LEU A 32 37.75 28.27 -0.09
N PHE A 33 37.64 29.29 0.76
CA PHE A 33 38.08 30.64 0.41
C PHE A 33 39.56 30.68 0.06
N VAL A 34 40.43 30.05 0.86
CA VAL A 34 41.87 29.98 0.62
C VAL A 34 42.17 29.21 -0.68
N ILE A 35 41.52 28.08 -0.90
CA ILE A 35 41.72 27.28 -2.12
C ILE A 35 41.31 28.08 -3.38
N ASP A 36 40.12 28.73 -3.32
CA ASP A 36 39.65 29.53 -4.44
C ASP A 36 40.51 30.77 -4.67
N TYR A 37 41.10 31.38 -3.61
CA TYR A 37 42.02 32.48 -3.72
C TYR A 37 43.33 32.06 -4.43
N ILE A 38 43.90 30.93 -4.04
CA ILE A 38 45.10 30.39 -4.70
C ILE A 38 44.78 30.09 -6.19
N ALA A 39 43.63 29.47 -6.45
CA ALA A 39 43.19 29.17 -7.81
C ALA A 39 42.94 30.43 -8.65
N SER A 40 42.40 31.49 -8.04
CA SER A 40 42.22 32.79 -8.70
C SER A 40 43.56 33.40 -9.12
N ILE A 41 44.59 33.36 -8.28
CA ILE A 41 45.93 33.81 -8.64
C ILE A 41 46.52 32.97 -9.79
N ILE A 42 46.42 31.64 -9.69
CA ILE A 42 46.91 30.73 -10.72
C ILE A 42 46.21 30.98 -12.06
N THR A 43 44.89 31.11 -12.08
CA THR A 43 44.11 31.36 -13.29
C THR A 43 44.38 32.75 -13.88
N LEU A 44 44.67 33.75 -13.04
CA LEU A 44 45.09 35.09 -13.49
C LEU A 44 46.47 35.05 -14.16
N ILE A 45 47.45 34.38 -13.53
CA ILE A 45 48.80 34.17 -14.11
C ILE A 45 48.68 33.43 -15.45
N LEU A 46 47.86 32.38 -15.50
CA LEU A 46 47.63 31.65 -16.73
C LEU A 46 46.98 32.53 -17.82
N ALA A 47 46.01 33.36 -17.45
CA ALA A 47 45.37 34.31 -18.35
C ALA A 47 46.34 35.34 -18.92
N ILE A 48 47.28 35.83 -18.12
CA ILE A 48 48.34 36.74 -18.56
C ILE A 48 49.30 36.01 -19.52
N ALA A 49 49.73 34.79 -19.16
CA ALA A 49 50.62 33.97 -20.00
C ALA A 49 49.99 33.64 -21.36
N LEU A 50 48.70 33.27 -21.38
CA LEU A 50 47.95 33.04 -22.61
C LEU A 50 47.84 34.27 -23.49
N ARG A 51 47.72 35.45 -22.90
CA ARG A 51 47.66 36.71 -23.65
C ARG A 51 48.98 37.09 -24.30
N TYR A 52 50.12 36.89 -23.60
CA TYR A 52 51.48 37.25 -24.10
C TYR A 52 52.15 36.10 -24.81
N ALA A 53 51.62 34.89 -24.81
CA ALA A 53 52.23 33.66 -25.33
C ALA A 53 53.68 33.40 -24.78
N LYS A 54 53.96 33.92 -23.59
CA LYS A 54 55.24 33.78 -22.85
C LYS A 54 54.97 33.78 -21.37
N PHE A 55 55.82 33.08 -20.59
CA PHE A 55 55.79 33.09 -19.08
C PHE A 55 56.76 34.16 -18.51
N ASP A 56 57.07 35.20 -19.27
CA ASP A 56 57.97 36.25 -18.80
C ASP A 56 57.21 37.36 -18.14
N PHE A 57 57.34 37.48 -16.80
CA PHE A 57 56.55 38.36 -15.99
C PHE A 57 57.25 39.67 -15.64
N HIS A 58 56.99 40.73 -16.39
CA HIS A 58 57.24 42.09 -15.97
C HIS A 58 56.10 42.73 -15.19
N THR A 59 55.12 41.89 -14.70
CA THR A 59 53.97 42.36 -13.96
C THR A 59 54.30 42.46 -12.48
N ASN A 60 53.85 43.54 -11.85
CA ASN A 60 54.04 43.76 -10.42
C ASN A 60 53.25 42.69 -9.63
N ILE A 61 53.91 41.95 -8.73
CA ILE A 61 53.33 40.94 -7.88
C ILE A 61 52.13 41.49 -7.08
N LEU A 62 52.18 42.75 -6.67
CA LEU A 62 51.10 43.41 -5.93
C LEU A 62 49.83 43.53 -6.77
N SER A 63 49.94 43.80 -8.08
CA SER A 63 48.82 43.85 -9.02
C SER A 63 48.17 42.48 -9.22
N ILE A 64 48.96 41.40 -9.24
CA ILE A 64 48.46 40.02 -9.34
C ILE A 64 47.72 39.63 -8.07
N ILE A 65 48.27 39.96 -6.88
CA ILE A 65 47.64 39.67 -5.59
C ILE A 65 46.32 40.44 -5.46
N LEU A 66 46.29 41.72 -5.80
CA LEU A 66 45.11 42.57 -5.73
C LEU A 66 43.99 42.07 -6.64
N LEU A 67 44.25 41.87 -7.92
CA LEU A 67 43.26 41.42 -8.89
C LEU A 67 42.85 39.96 -8.67
N GLY A 68 43.73 39.11 -8.15
CA GLY A 68 43.41 37.73 -7.75
C GLY A 68 42.53 37.65 -6.51
N ALA A 69 42.62 38.62 -5.58
CA ALA A 69 41.78 38.64 -4.38
C ALA A 69 40.35 39.12 -4.66
N LEU A 70 40.16 40.06 -5.57
CA LEU A 70 38.88 40.72 -5.83
C LEU A 70 37.72 39.75 -6.15
N PRO A 71 37.83 38.78 -7.09
CA PRO A 71 36.70 37.90 -7.42
C PRO A 71 36.29 37.02 -6.24
N VAL A 72 37.25 36.60 -5.41
CA VAL A 72 36.98 35.76 -4.23
C VAL A 72 36.30 36.59 -3.15
N ILE A 73 36.75 37.84 -2.94
CA ILE A 73 36.08 38.78 -1.99
C ILE A 73 34.65 39.05 -2.43
N PHE A 74 34.39 39.28 -3.72
CA PHE A 74 33.04 39.52 -4.23
C PHE A 74 32.14 38.31 -4.04
N LEU A 75 32.64 37.11 -4.28
CA LEU A 75 31.92 35.88 -3.99
C LEU A 75 31.63 35.72 -2.47
N ALA A 76 32.55 36.15 -1.61
CA ALA A 76 32.35 36.12 -0.16
C ALA A 76 31.29 37.12 0.30
N VAL A 77 31.36 38.38 -0.19
CA VAL A 77 30.39 39.44 0.14
C VAL A 77 28.97 39.05 -0.30
N THR A 78 28.82 38.42 -1.45
CA THR A 78 27.54 37.93 -1.98
C THR A 78 27.06 36.63 -1.31
N LYS A 79 27.72 36.20 -0.21
CA LYS A 79 27.37 34.98 0.56
C LYS A 79 27.44 33.68 -0.26
N PHE A 80 28.18 33.65 -1.37
CA PHE A 80 28.35 32.44 -2.20
C PHE A 80 28.87 31.25 -1.38
N TYR A 81 29.81 31.47 -0.46
CA TYR A 81 30.36 30.44 0.43
C TYR A 81 29.39 29.98 1.54
N SER A 82 28.25 30.65 1.66
CA SER A 82 27.22 30.23 2.64
C SER A 82 26.35 29.07 2.15
N HIS A 83 26.36 28.78 0.85
CA HIS A 83 25.58 27.67 0.28
C HIS A 83 26.15 26.32 0.72
N VAL A 84 25.25 25.39 1.03
CA VAL A 84 25.62 24.04 1.45
C VAL A 84 26.10 23.25 0.22
N ILE A 85 27.34 22.82 0.22
CA ILE A 85 27.97 22.11 -0.93
C ILE A 85 27.21 20.84 -1.32
N ARG A 86 26.51 20.20 -0.37
CA ARG A 86 25.68 19.02 -0.62
C ARG A 86 24.52 19.26 -1.59
N VAL A 87 23.99 20.49 -1.62
CA VAL A 87 22.81 20.86 -2.41
C VAL A 87 23.19 22.01 -3.33
N PHE A 88 24.25 21.82 -4.08
CA PHE A 88 24.74 22.84 -5.01
C PHE A 88 23.81 22.86 -6.23
N GLN A 89 23.05 23.94 -6.41
CA GLN A 89 22.04 24.09 -7.47
C GLN A 89 22.60 24.94 -8.61
N ASP A 90 22.13 24.73 -9.83
CA ASP A 90 22.47 25.52 -11.03
C ASP A 90 22.26 27.02 -10.82
N GLU A 91 21.34 27.41 -9.97
CA GLU A 91 21.05 28.80 -9.60
C GLU A 91 22.23 29.48 -8.91
N SER A 92 22.97 28.79 -8.05
CA SER A 92 24.16 29.30 -7.38
C SER A 92 25.28 29.60 -8.39
N MET A 93 25.38 28.81 -9.47
CA MET A 93 26.36 29.04 -10.54
C MET A 93 26.00 30.22 -11.41
N ARG A 94 24.72 30.45 -11.71
CA ARG A 94 24.26 31.65 -12.44
C ARG A 94 24.62 32.92 -11.67
N TRP A 95 24.39 32.92 -10.35
CA TRP A 95 24.79 34.03 -9.47
C TRP A 95 26.32 34.24 -9.45
N ALA A 96 27.11 33.18 -9.35
CA ALA A 96 28.58 33.29 -9.42
C ALA A 96 29.04 33.95 -10.73
N LEU A 97 28.42 33.61 -11.87
CA LEU A 97 28.72 34.23 -13.16
C LEU A 97 28.41 35.73 -13.15
N VAL A 98 27.27 36.14 -12.62
CA VAL A 98 26.87 37.56 -12.50
C VAL A 98 27.89 38.34 -11.64
N VAL A 99 28.32 37.76 -10.50
CA VAL A 99 29.34 38.37 -9.62
C VAL A 99 30.70 38.51 -10.31
N LEU A 100 31.11 37.51 -11.06
CA LEU A 100 32.37 37.53 -11.81
C LEU A 100 32.32 38.51 -13.00
N LEU A 101 31.18 38.73 -13.63
CA LEU A 101 31.01 39.81 -14.62
C LEU A 101 31.11 41.19 -13.97
N GLY A 102 30.58 41.36 -12.74
CA GLY A 102 30.80 42.57 -11.93
C GLY A 102 32.28 42.81 -11.63
N TYR A 103 33.01 41.76 -11.24
CA TYR A 103 34.48 41.82 -11.08
C TYR A 103 35.17 42.23 -12.38
N LEU A 104 34.77 41.72 -13.54
CA LEU A 104 35.36 42.10 -14.84
C LEU A 104 35.23 43.61 -15.05
N LEU A 105 34.07 44.19 -14.83
CA LEU A 105 33.84 45.63 -14.99
C LEU A 105 34.77 46.44 -14.06
N ILE A 106 34.87 46.06 -12.80
CA ILE A 106 35.71 46.77 -11.82
C ILE A 106 37.19 46.63 -12.18
N SER A 107 37.63 45.44 -12.60
CA SER A 107 39.02 45.24 -13.05
C SER A 107 39.38 46.12 -14.25
N GLN A 108 38.44 46.30 -15.22
CA GLN A 108 38.65 47.22 -16.37
C GLN A 108 38.80 48.68 -15.91
N ILE A 109 38.01 49.11 -14.91
CA ILE A 109 38.09 50.46 -14.33
C ILE A 109 39.42 50.66 -13.61
N LEU A 110 39.88 49.66 -12.81
CA LEU A 110 41.17 49.74 -12.12
C LEU A 110 42.35 49.85 -13.09
N ILE A 111 42.32 49.11 -14.20
CA ILE A 111 43.33 49.20 -15.26
C ILE A 111 43.27 50.58 -15.94
N PHE A 112 42.05 51.09 -16.20
CA PHE A 112 41.88 52.42 -16.81
C PHE A 112 42.39 53.55 -15.92
N LEU A 113 42.17 53.45 -14.62
CA LEU A 113 42.66 54.43 -13.62
C LEU A 113 44.19 54.32 -13.34
N GLY A 114 44.89 53.39 -13.98
CA GLY A 114 46.33 53.21 -13.78
C GLY A 114 46.72 52.54 -12.45
N VAL A 115 45.79 51.89 -11.75
CA VAL A 115 46.08 51.13 -10.53
C VAL A 115 46.82 49.83 -10.83
N THR A 116 46.50 49.19 -11.95
CA THR A 116 47.14 47.94 -12.41
C THR A 116 47.45 48.01 -13.92
N PRO A 117 48.24 48.98 -14.38
CA PRO A 117 48.42 49.28 -15.79
C PRO A 117 49.19 48.19 -16.57
N GLU A 118 49.90 47.33 -15.85
CA GLU A 118 50.74 46.26 -16.38
C GLU A 118 49.91 45.04 -16.80
N ILE A 119 48.64 44.93 -16.36
CA ILE A 119 47.77 43.78 -16.66
C ILE A 119 46.94 44.10 -17.91
N PRO A 120 47.03 43.26 -18.97
CA PRO A 120 46.24 43.48 -20.16
C PRO A 120 44.74 43.34 -19.90
N ARG A 121 43.94 44.22 -20.49
CA ARG A 121 42.45 44.18 -20.39
C ARG A 121 41.87 42.82 -20.81
N ALA A 122 42.42 42.20 -21.85
CA ALA A 122 41.99 40.87 -22.32
C ALA A 122 42.33 39.77 -21.32
N ALA A 123 43.41 39.90 -20.53
CA ALA A 123 43.77 38.90 -19.53
C ALA A 123 42.71 38.77 -18.40
N THR A 124 42.08 39.89 -18.00
CA THR A 124 41.03 39.84 -16.99
C THR A 124 39.74 39.14 -17.49
N ALA A 125 39.43 39.28 -18.80
CA ALA A 125 38.30 38.52 -19.39
C ALA A 125 38.61 37.03 -19.46
N ILE A 126 39.83 36.64 -19.87
CA ILE A 126 40.27 35.24 -19.85
C ILE A 126 40.27 34.69 -18.42
N HIS A 127 40.71 35.50 -17.44
CA HIS A 127 40.72 35.13 -16.02
C HIS A 127 39.30 34.82 -15.51
N VAL A 128 38.29 35.65 -15.81
CA VAL A 128 36.89 35.38 -15.43
C VAL A 128 36.43 34.05 -15.96
N PHE A 129 36.72 33.73 -17.21
CA PHE A 129 36.34 32.46 -17.84
C PHE A 129 37.05 31.26 -17.17
N LEU A 130 38.36 31.33 -16.98
CA LEU A 130 39.12 30.24 -16.34
C LEU A 130 38.76 30.04 -14.89
N PHE A 131 38.54 31.12 -14.14
CA PHE A 131 38.17 31.06 -12.74
C PHE A 131 36.73 30.56 -12.55
N TYR A 132 35.81 30.92 -13.44
CA TYR A 132 34.47 30.36 -13.46
C TYR A 132 34.48 28.85 -13.70
N LEU A 133 35.28 28.37 -14.68
CA LEU A 133 35.47 26.94 -14.91
C LEU A 133 36.06 26.23 -13.69
N TRP A 134 37.03 26.85 -13.00
CA TRP A 134 37.57 26.29 -11.75
C TRP A 134 36.51 26.14 -10.68
N ILE A 135 35.72 27.17 -10.40
CA ILE A 135 34.65 27.12 -9.40
C ILE A 135 33.66 26.02 -9.73
N TRP A 136 33.22 25.94 -10.98
CA TRP A 136 32.26 24.92 -11.42
C TRP A 136 32.80 23.51 -11.20
N ASN A 137 33.98 23.21 -11.74
CA ASN A 137 34.57 21.88 -11.63
C ASN A 137 34.94 21.52 -10.20
N SER A 138 35.51 22.43 -9.43
CA SER A 138 35.86 22.18 -8.01
C SER A 138 34.66 21.83 -7.17
N ARG A 139 33.50 22.45 -7.40
CA ARG A 139 32.25 22.15 -6.66
C ARG A 139 31.68 20.79 -7.06
N ILE A 140 31.70 20.44 -8.34
CA ILE A 140 31.28 19.11 -8.82
C ILE A 140 32.13 18.00 -8.21
N VAL A 141 33.47 18.18 -8.29
CA VAL A 141 34.40 17.20 -7.72
C VAL A 141 34.22 17.07 -6.20
N LEU A 142 34.08 18.19 -5.50
CA LEU A 142 33.87 18.17 -4.05
C LEU A 142 32.53 17.51 -3.66
N GLN A 143 31.47 17.79 -4.39
CA GLN A 143 30.17 17.13 -4.19
C GLN A 143 30.26 15.63 -4.42
N PHE A 144 30.94 15.20 -5.49
CA PHE A 144 31.17 13.78 -5.78
C PHE A 144 31.96 13.08 -4.66
N ILE A 145 33.03 13.72 -4.18
CA ILE A 145 33.87 13.19 -3.09
C ILE A 145 33.07 13.08 -1.78
N ILE A 146 32.33 14.14 -1.41
CA ILE A 146 31.52 14.16 -0.19
C ILE A 146 30.43 13.08 -0.24
N SER A 147 29.72 12.94 -1.36
CA SER A 147 28.68 11.94 -1.52
C SER A 147 29.23 10.51 -1.40
N ARG A 148 30.39 10.25 -1.96
CA ARG A 148 31.05 8.94 -1.89
C ARG A 148 31.60 8.60 -0.49
N THR A 149 32.04 9.63 0.26
CA THR A 149 32.62 9.44 1.60
C THR A 149 31.54 9.24 2.67
N LEU A 150 30.42 9.94 2.56
CA LEU A 150 29.34 9.87 3.57
C LEU A 150 28.43 8.65 3.41
N HIS A 151 28.33 8.12 2.22
CA HIS A 151 27.45 7.01 1.89
C HIS A 151 28.17 5.93 1.05
N PRO A 152 29.24 5.30 1.58
CA PRO A 152 29.98 4.27 0.86
C PRO A 152 29.11 3.07 0.49
N GLU A 153 28.14 2.73 1.33
CA GLU A 153 27.16 1.64 1.13
C GLU A 153 26.31 1.81 -0.14
N PHE A 154 26.01 3.06 -0.57
CA PHE A 154 25.26 3.30 -1.82
C PHE A 154 26.05 3.00 -3.10
N TYR A 155 27.37 2.94 -3.00
CA TYR A 155 28.24 2.67 -4.15
C TYR A 155 28.70 1.20 -4.24
N THR A 156 28.53 0.43 -3.16
CA THR A 156 28.91 -0.98 -3.08
C THR A 156 27.74 -1.94 -3.31
N GLN A 157 26.50 -1.49 -3.13
CA GLN A 157 25.32 -2.30 -3.41
C GLN A 157 25.06 -2.41 -4.92
N LYS A 158 24.75 -3.63 -5.39
CA LYS A 158 24.29 -3.89 -6.75
C LYS A 158 22.95 -3.18 -6.96
N LYS A 159 22.91 -2.19 -7.87
CA LYS A 159 21.66 -1.48 -8.16
C LYS A 159 20.68 -2.40 -8.85
N GLU A 160 19.41 -2.37 -8.44
CA GLU A 160 18.33 -3.07 -9.13
C GLU A 160 17.99 -2.35 -10.44
N ASN A 161 17.97 -3.09 -11.56
CA ASN A 161 17.57 -2.56 -12.87
C ASN A 161 16.05 -2.38 -12.90
N VAL A 162 15.61 -1.17 -13.23
CA VAL A 162 14.21 -0.76 -13.22
C VAL A 162 13.72 -0.43 -14.61
N LEU A 163 12.54 -0.97 -14.97
CA LEU A 163 11.78 -0.59 -16.14
C LEU A 163 10.53 0.17 -15.69
N ILE A 164 10.29 1.35 -16.27
CA ILE A 164 9.09 2.15 -15.97
C ILE A 164 8.07 1.95 -17.08
N TYR A 165 6.85 1.55 -16.72
CA TYR A 165 5.75 1.36 -17.65
C TYR A 165 4.79 2.55 -17.58
N GLY A 166 4.83 3.40 -18.59
CA GLY A 166 4.08 4.65 -18.71
C GLY A 166 4.98 5.87 -18.88
N VAL A 167 4.62 6.78 -19.80
CA VAL A 167 5.30 8.05 -20.07
C VAL A 167 4.40 9.21 -19.65
N GLY A 168 4.90 10.09 -18.77
CA GLY A 168 4.13 11.23 -18.30
C GLY A 168 4.88 12.13 -17.32
N HIS A 169 4.20 13.10 -16.74
CA HIS A 169 4.78 13.99 -15.71
C HIS A 169 5.21 13.20 -14.47
N ILE A 170 4.36 12.27 -14.02
CA ILE A 170 4.63 11.39 -12.88
C ILE A 170 5.91 10.58 -13.10
N THR A 171 6.15 10.12 -14.35
CA THR A 171 7.36 9.37 -14.71
C THR A 171 8.62 10.18 -14.47
N LYS A 172 8.63 11.48 -14.78
CA LYS A 172 9.78 12.36 -14.53
C LYS A 172 10.05 12.53 -13.04
N ASP A 173 9.01 12.75 -12.26
CA ASP A 173 9.11 12.91 -10.81
C ASP A 173 9.60 11.62 -10.14
N LEU A 174 9.05 10.47 -10.56
CA LEU A 174 9.53 9.16 -10.13
C LEU A 174 11.01 8.95 -10.46
N MET A 175 11.44 9.29 -11.67
CA MET A 175 12.85 9.16 -12.08
C MET A 175 13.76 10.00 -11.19
N HIS A 176 13.37 11.22 -10.81
CA HIS A 176 14.13 12.05 -9.87
C HIS A 176 14.24 11.40 -8.49
N VAL A 177 13.13 10.87 -7.95
CA VAL A 177 13.11 10.16 -6.67
C VAL A 177 14.01 8.92 -6.72
N LEU A 178 13.89 8.09 -7.75
CA LEU A 178 14.70 6.88 -7.89
C LEU A 178 16.20 7.18 -8.06
N HIS A 179 16.56 8.24 -8.78
CA HIS A 179 17.96 8.68 -8.90
C HIS A 179 18.56 9.10 -7.56
N GLN A 180 17.77 9.74 -6.68
CA GLN A 180 18.25 10.17 -5.36
C GLN A 180 18.51 9.00 -4.39
N THR A 181 17.82 7.87 -4.57
CA THR A 181 17.95 6.71 -3.67
C THR A 181 19.21 5.88 -3.92
N HIS A 182 19.86 6.03 -5.08
CA HIS A 182 21.02 5.24 -5.53
C HIS A 182 20.83 3.70 -5.51
N GLN A 183 19.65 3.20 -5.13
CA GLN A 183 19.32 1.77 -5.09
C GLN A 183 18.90 1.23 -6.46
N PHE A 184 18.34 2.09 -7.29
CA PHE A 184 17.76 1.73 -8.58
C PHE A 184 18.55 2.29 -9.75
N LYS A 185 18.59 1.52 -10.85
CA LYS A 185 19.13 1.95 -12.15
C LYS A 185 18.00 1.84 -13.18
N ILE A 186 17.52 2.96 -13.68
CA ILE A 186 16.47 2.97 -14.70
C ILE A 186 17.11 2.58 -16.04
N VAL A 187 16.70 1.41 -16.57
CA VAL A 187 17.27 0.85 -17.81
C VAL A 187 16.38 1.08 -19.02
N GLY A 188 15.09 1.38 -18.83
CA GLY A 188 14.16 1.68 -19.92
C GLY A 188 12.85 2.27 -19.43
N ILE A 189 12.10 2.82 -20.37
CA ILE A 189 10.73 3.30 -20.17
C ILE A 189 9.88 2.72 -21.30
N ILE A 190 8.65 2.30 -21.01
CA ILE A 190 7.69 1.81 -22.01
C ILE A 190 6.61 2.86 -22.23
N ASP A 191 6.34 3.16 -23.49
CA ASP A 191 5.22 4.03 -23.86
C ASP A 191 3.98 3.21 -24.20
N VAL A 192 2.87 3.46 -23.46
CA VAL A 192 1.58 2.79 -23.67
C VAL A 192 0.94 3.15 -25.01
N ASN A 193 1.16 4.39 -25.47
CA ASN A 193 0.51 4.97 -26.64
C ASN A 193 1.39 5.01 -27.89
N ASP A 194 2.59 4.49 -27.80
CA ASP A 194 3.60 4.42 -28.88
C ASP A 194 4.02 5.78 -29.48
N ASN A 195 3.73 6.89 -28.78
CA ASN A 195 4.00 8.25 -29.25
C ASN A 195 5.48 8.68 -29.14
N PHE A 196 6.21 8.07 -28.20
CA PHE A 196 7.58 8.48 -27.84
C PHE A 196 8.62 7.36 -28.08
N ILE A 197 8.28 6.33 -28.87
CA ILE A 197 9.19 5.22 -29.15
C ILE A 197 10.51 5.74 -29.74
N GLY A 198 11.63 5.25 -29.19
CA GLY A 198 12.98 5.65 -29.60
C GLY A 198 13.48 6.98 -29.03
N ALA A 199 12.60 7.79 -28.45
CA ALA A 199 13.01 9.01 -27.74
C ALA A 199 13.76 8.69 -26.44
N ARG A 200 14.37 9.72 -25.83
CA ARG A 200 15.00 9.61 -24.51
C ARG A 200 14.36 10.60 -23.53
N VAL A 201 13.97 10.10 -22.37
CA VAL A 201 13.48 10.91 -21.25
C VAL A 201 14.54 10.89 -20.16
N LEU A 202 15.09 12.06 -19.82
CA LEU A 202 16.23 12.20 -18.88
C LEU A 202 17.39 11.23 -19.18
N GLY A 203 17.69 11.02 -20.48
CA GLY A 203 18.76 10.13 -20.94
C GLY A 203 18.38 8.65 -21.07
N VAL A 204 17.23 8.21 -20.55
CA VAL A 204 16.73 6.83 -20.62
C VAL A 204 15.93 6.63 -21.89
N LYS A 205 16.16 5.51 -22.59
CA LYS A 205 15.50 5.17 -23.87
C LYS A 205 14.07 4.71 -23.64
N VAL A 206 13.16 5.14 -24.53
CA VAL A 206 11.76 4.70 -24.57
C VAL A 206 11.62 3.54 -25.56
N TYR A 207 10.97 2.47 -25.11
CA TYR A 207 10.73 1.23 -25.84
C TYR A 207 9.25 1.04 -26.16
N PRO A 208 8.90 0.27 -27.21
CA PRO A 208 7.53 -0.11 -27.47
C PRO A 208 7.01 -1.11 -26.42
N LYS A 209 5.69 -1.20 -26.29
CA LYS A 209 5.02 -2.15 -25.37
C LYS A 209 5.09 -3.61 -25.82
N ASP A 210 5.38 -3.84 -27.11
CA ASP A 210 5.49 -5.17 -27.66
C ASP A 210 6.79 -5.85 -27.18
N ASN A 211 6.73 -7.17 -26.98
CA ASN A 211 7.87 -7.99 -26.52
C ASN A 211 8.43 -7.63 -25.15
N LEU A 212 7.55 -7.29 -24.19
CA LEU A 212 7.93 -6.91 -22.82
C LEU A 212 8.80 -7.98 -22.13
N GLU A 213 8.50 -9.27 -22.31
CA GLU A 213 9.25 -10.38 -21.71
C GLU A 213 10.71 -10.45 -22.20
N SER A 214 10.92 -10.29 -23.51
CA SER A 214 12.28 -10.25 -24.07
C SER A 214 13.05 -9.02 -23.56
N LEU A 215 12.39 -7.87 -23.48
CA LEU A 215 12.99 -6.64 -22.99
C LEU A 215 13.41 -6.76 -21.51
N ILE A 216 12.60 -7.42 -20.68
CA ILE A 216 12.94 -7.70 -19.27
C ILE A 216 14.19 -8.57 -19.18
N THR A 217 14.29 -9.57 -20.04
CA THR A 217 15.45 -10.48 -20.08
C THR A 217 16.70 -9.76 -20.61
N ASP A 218 16.59 -9.05 -21.73
CA ASP A 218 17.71 -8.38 -22.39
C ASP A 218 18.32 -7.25 -21.55
N LEU A 219 17.49 -6.53 -20.79
CA LEU A 219 17.92 -5.45 -19.91
C LEU A 219 18.17 -5.90 -18.45
N GLU A 220 18.07 -7.20 -18.17
CA GLU A 220 18.20 -7.76 -16.82
C GLU A 220 17.34 -7.01 -15.79
N VAL A 221 16.06 -6.77 -16.11
CA VAL A 221 15.16 -5.99 -15.28
C VAL A 221 14.82 -6.77 -14.01
N ASN A 222 15.01 -6.14 -12.85
CA ASN A 222 14.66 -6.69 -11.56
C ASN A 222 13.29 -6.17 -11.08
N HIS A 223 12.89 -4.95 -11.52
CA HIS A 223 11.70 -4.28 -11.03
C HIS A 223 10.97 -3.53 -12.13
N VAL A 224 9.65 -3.67 -12.22
CA VAL A 224 8.79 -2.91 -13.13
C VAL A 224 7.92 -1.97 -12.29
N PHE A 225 7.96 -0.67 -12.60
CA PHE A 225 7.06 0.32 -11.98
C PHE A 225 5.97 0.73 -12.95
N PHE A 226 4.72 0.51 -12.56
CA PHE A 226 3.57 1.04 -13.29
C PHE A 226 3.30 2.49 -12.91
N VAL A 227 3.27 3.34 -13.94
CA VAL A 227 2.93 4.76 -13.84
C VAL A 227 1.78 5.00 -14.80
N LEU A 228 0.61 4.50 -14.44
CA LEU A 228 -0.60 4.55 -15.28
C LEU A 228 -1.70 5.36 -14.60
N PRO A 229 -2.48 6.15 -15.38
CA PRO A 229 -3.68 6.79 -14.85
C PRO A 229 -4.73 5.75 -14.40
N SER A 230 -5.55 6.10 -13.40
CA SER A 230 -6.56 5.20 -12.81
C SER A 230 -7.53 4.59 -13.84
N HIS A 231 -7.83 5.31 -14.95
CA HIS A 231 -8.69 4.81 -16.02
C HIS A 231 -8.03 3.73 -16.93
N GLN A 232 -6.72 3.53 -16.82
CA GLN A 232 -5.94 2.54 -17.57
C GLN A 232 -5.61 1.28 -16.76
N ARG A 233 -6.28 1.05 -15.64
CA ARG A 233 -6.04 -0.11 -14.77
C ARG A 233 -6.16 -1.46 -15.50
N HIS A 234 -7.05 -1.56 -16.48
CA HIS A 234 -7.18 -2.75 -17.34
C HIS A 234 -5.92 -3.10 -18.15
N ILE A 235 -5.07 -2.11 -18.45
CA ILE A 235 -3.77 -2.33 -19.11
C ILE A 235 -2.80 -2.96 -18.11
N GLN A 236 -2.77 -2.46 -16.88
CA GLN A 236 -1.97 -3.02 -15.80
C GLN A 236 -2.30 -4.49 -15.56
N GLU A 237 -3.58 -4.84 -15.44
CA GLU A 237 -4.04 -6.23 -15.27
C GLU A 237 -3.56 -7.13 -16.40
N ARG A 238 -3.62 -6.68 -17.66
CA ARG A 238 -3.14 -7.44 -18.83
C ARG A 238 -1.63 -7.67 -18.76
N ILE A 239 -0.86 -6.66 -18.40
CA ILE A 239 0.60 -6.76 -18.32
C ILE A 239 1.03 -7.65 -17.16
N VAL A 240 0.38 -7.53 -16.00
CA VAL A 240 0.63 -8.42 -14.85
C VAL A 240 0.40 -9.88 -15.24
N LYS A 241 -0.66 -10.17 -16.01
CA LYS A 241 -0.91 -11.52 -16.54
C LYS A 241 0.18 -11.98 -17.50
N GLN A 242 0.62 -11.12 -18.41
CA GLN A 242 1.71 -11.43 -19.34
C GLN A 242 3.00 -11.75 -18.58
N LEU A 243 3.28 -11.04 -17.46
CA LEU A 243 4.47 -11.24 -16.66
C LEU A 243 4.33 -12.32 -15.55
N GLU A 244 3.23 -13.05 -15.54
CA GLU A 244 2.91 -14.04 -14.50
C GLU A 244 3.99 -15.13 -14.31
N ASN A 245 4.72 -15.45 -15.38
CA ASN A 245 5.79 -16.44 -15.38
C ASN A 245 7.21 -15.83 -15.42
N VAL A 246 7.31 -14.51 -15.41
CA VAL A 246 8.60 -13.80 -15.46
C VAL A 246 8.96 -13.32 -14.04
N PRO A 247 10.08 -13.77 -13.45
CA PRO A 247 10.46 -13.42 -12.09
C PRO A 247 10.96 -11.97 -12.03
N VAL A 248 10.01 -11.04 -11.90
CA VAL A 248 10.26 -9.61 -11.81
C VAL A 248 9.35 -8.99 -10.76
N LYS A 249 9.90 -8.13 -9.90
CA LYS A 249 9.08 -7.37 -8.93
C LYS A 249 8.21 -6.37 -9.67
N ILE A 250 6.94 -6.32 -9.32
CA ILE A 250 6.03 -5.36 -9.92
C ILE A 250 5.47 -4.45 -8.83
N SER A 251 5.51 -3.15 -9.07
CA SER A 251 4.93 -2.15 -8.18
C SER A 251 4.19 -1.08 -8.96
N GLU A 252 3.19 -0.47 -8.32
CA GLU A 252 2.45 0.65 -8.87
C GLU A 252 2.76 1.95 -8.12
N ILE A 253 2.68 3.04 -8.86
CA ILE A 253 2.73 4.39 -8.33
C ILE A 253 1.30 4.93 -8.34
N PRO A 254 0.77 5.41 -7.20
CA PRO A 254 -0.53 6.05 -7.15
C PRO A 254 -0.64 7.22 -8.13
N SER A 255 -1.83 7.47 -8.67
CA SER A 255 -2.09 8.60 -9.55
C SER A 255 -1.92 9.95 -8.80
N LEU A 256 -1.72 11.05 -9.55
CA LEU A 256 -1.62 12.40 -8.95
C LEU A 256 -2.83 12.76 -8.09
N GLU A 257 -4.01 12.25 -8.42
CA GLU A 257 -5.26 12.46 -7.67
C GLU A 257 -5.23 11.76 -6.30
N GLU A 258 -4.46 10.68 -6.18
CA GLU A 258 -4.29 9.91 -4.94
C GLU A 258 -3.12 10.45 -4.08
N ILE A 259 -2.20 11.23 -4.68
CA ILE A 259 -1.04 11.80 -3.97
C ILE A 259 -1.42 13.15 -3.37
N THR A 260 -1.86 13.16 -2.12
CA THR A 260 -2.29 14.36 -1.38
C THR A 260 -1.21 15.44 -1.21
N SER A 261 0.06 15.11 -1.42
CA SER A 261 1.19 16.05 -1.25
C SER A 261 1.71 16.68 -2.55
N GLY A 262 1.19 16.28 -3.71
CA GLY A 262 1.64 16.74 -5.03
C GLY A 262 3.08 16.33 -5.38
N ARG A 263 3.77 15.54 -4.55
CA ARG A 263 5.12 15.02 -4.79
C ARG A 263 5.19 13.54 -4.44
N ILE A 264 5.77 12.73 -5.34
CA ILE A 264 5.99 11.30 -5.12
C ILE A 264 7.07 11.10 -4.06
N LYS A 265 6.80 10.18 -3.12
CA LYS A 265 7.77 9.68 -2.14
C LYS A 265 8.02 8.20 -2.40
N LEU A 266 9.17 7.70 -1.97
CA LEU A 266 9.49 6.26 -2.05
C LEU A 266 8.47 5.38 -1.32
N SER A 267 7.88 5.92 -0.23
CA SER A 267 6.80 5.28 0.54
C SER A 267 5.48 5.11 -0.23
N ASP A 268 5.31 5.82 -1.33
CA ASP A 268 4.10 5.78 -2.14
C ASP A 268 4.14 4.63 -3.17
N ILE A 269 5.31 4.03 -3.36
CA ILE A 269 5.50 2.84 -4.20
C ILE A 269 4.90 1.64 -3.49
N LYS A 270 3.85 1.05 -4.06
CA LYS A 270 3.19 -0.14 -3.52
C LYS A 270 3.46 -1.34 -4.41
N PRO A 271 3.76 -2.54 -3.84
CA PRO A 271 3.72 -3.76 -4.63
C PRO A 271 2.36 -3.89 -5.30
N VAL A 272 2.31 -4.37 -6.54
CA VAL A 272 1.05 -4.71 -7.19
C VAL A 272 0.34 -5.75 -6.34
N ASP A 273 -0.93 -5.49 -6.02
CA ASP A 273 -1.68 -6.42 -5.20
C ASP A 273 -1.96 -7.70 -6.00
N VAL A 274 -1.85 -8.84 -5.32
CA VAL A 274 -2.26 -10.14 -5.87
C VAL A 274 -3.72 -10.11 -6.33
N LEU A 275 -4.51 -9.17 -5.81
CA LEU A 275 -5.87 -8.85 -6.24
C LEU A 275 -5.99 -8.51 -7.72
N ASP A 276 -5.03 -7.78 -8.26
CA ASP A 276 -5.01 -7.37 -9.67
C ASP A 276 -4.72 -8.56 -10.61
N VAL A 277 -4.19 -9.65 -10.03
CA VAL A 277 -3.88 -10.90 -10.75
C VAL A 277 -5.09 -11.83 -10.92
N LEU A 278 -6.06 -11.75 -10.00
CA LEU A 278 -7.17 -12.70 -9.95
C LEU A 278 -8.34 -12.37 -10.89
N GLN A 279 -8.20 -11.33 -11.73
CA GLN A 279 -9.10 -10.97 -12.84
C GLN A 279 -10.58 -11.21 -12.54
N ARG A 280 -11.15 -10.41 -11.67
CA ARG A 280 -12.59 -10.43 -11.44
C ARG A 280 -13.26 -9.28 -12.18
N ASN A 281 -14.25 -9.58 -13.00
CA ASN A 281 -15.10 -8.57 -13.63
C ASN A 281 -15.92 -7.87 -12.55
N THR A 282 -15.50 -6.68 -12.13
CA THR A 282 -16.25 -5.87 -11.18
C THR A 282 -17.46 -5.25 -11.88
N VAL A 283 -18.64 -5.44 -11.30
CA VAL A 283 -19.87 -4.77 -11.73
C VAL A 283 -19.99 -3.43 -11.02
N LYS A 284 -20.35 -2.38 -11.75
CA LYS A 284 -20.59 -1.06 -11.12
C LYS A 284 -21.70 -1.18 -10.08
N PRO A 285 -21.47 -0.72 -8.84
CA PRO A 285 -22.48 -0.78 -7.80
C PRO A 285 -23.71 0.07 -8.15
N ASP A 286 -24.90 -0.44 -7.81
CA ASP A 286 -26.14 0.34 -7.90
C ASP A 286 -26.19 1.32 -6.73
N THR A 287 -26.07 2.61 -7.06
CA THR A 287 -26.05 3.69 -6.07
C THR A 287 -27.35 3.82 -5.29
N SER A 288 -28.48 3.43 -5.88
CA SER A 288 -29.78 3.45 -5.23
C SER A 288 -29.87 2.37 -4.15
N LEU A 289 -29.39 1.15 -4.45
CA LEU A 289 -29.34 0.06 -3.48
C LEU A 289 -28.33 0.33 -2.36
N LEU A 290 -27.20 0.93 -2.67
CA LEU A 290 -26.20 1.31 -1.65
C LEU A 290 -26.76 2.34 -0.65
N ALA A 291 -27.61 3.25 -1.10
CA ALA A 291 -28.14 4.32 -0.27
C ALA A 291 -29.40 3.90 0.55
N LYS A 292 -30.19 2.96 0.06
CA LYS A 292 -31.56 2.64 0.55
C LYS A 292 -31.67 2.45 2.05
N ASN A 293 -30.77 1.67 2.64
CA ASN A 293 -30.79 1.33 4.07
C ASN A 293 -29.77 2.13 4.91
N ILE A 294 -29.14 3.15 4.32
CA ILE A 294 -28.02 3.87 4.94
C ILE A 294 -28.24 5.39 4.94
N LYS A 295 -28.60 5.97 3.80
CA LYS A 295 -28.72 7.42 3.68
C LYS A 295 -29.74 7.97 4.68
N ASP A 296 -29.34 9.01 5.42
CA ASP A 296 -30.14 9.69 6.46
C ASP A 296 -30.63 8.77 7.61
N LYS A 297 -30.09 7.55 7.72
CA LYS A 297 -30.41 6.58 8.77
C LYS A 297 -29.27 6.45 9.79
N VAL A 298 -29.60 6.03 11.00
CA VAL A 298 -28.60 5.62 11.99
C VAL A 298 -28.28 4.15 11.75
N VAL A 299 -27.02 3.88 11.47
CA VAL A 299 -26.53 2.54 11.12
C VAL A 299 -25.59 2.02 12.21
N MET A 300 -25.76 0.78 12.63
CA MET A 300 -24.84 0.09 13.53
C MET A 300 -24.09 -1.01 12.78
N VAL A 301 -22.79 -1.13 13.02
CA VAL A 301 -21.97 -2.25 12.55
C VAL A 301 -21.38 -2.97 13.75
N THR A 302 -21.70 -4.27 13.90
CA THR A 302 -21.07 -5.12 14.91
C THR A 302 -19.85 -5.82 14.33
N GLY A 303 -18.81 -6.04 15.13
CA GLY A 303 -17.51 -6.47 14.60
C GLY A 303 -16.88 -5.40 13.71
N ALA A 304 -17.06 -4.13 14.07
CA ALA A 304 -16.67 -2.97 13.29
C ALA A 304 -15.16 -2.88 13.00
N GLY A 305 -14.32 -3.48 13.84
CA GLY A 305 -12.86 -3.53 13.67
C GLY A 305 -12.36 -4.71 12.84
N GLY A 306 -13.23 -5.68 12.50
CA GLY A 306 -12.90 -6.81 11.64
C GLY A 306 -12.72 -6.40 10.17
N SER A 307 -12.18 -7.31 9.33
CA SER A 307 -11.90 -7.01 7.92
C SER A 307 -13.15 -6.58 7.13
N ILE A 308 -14.27 -7.29 7.29
CA ILE A 308 -15.54 -6.95 6.62
C ILE A 308 -16.22 -5.77 7.33
N GLY A 309 -16.29 -5.80 8.67
CA GLY A 309 -16.93 -4.74 9.45
C GLY A 309 -16.31 -3.37 9.22
N SER A 310 -14.98 -3.27 9.16
CA SER A 310 -14.29 -2.02 8.90
C SER A 310 -14.57 -1.49 7.49
N GLU A 311 -14.62 -2.36 6.50
CA GLU A 311 -14.94 -1.93 5.14
C GLU A 311 -16.42 -1.55 5.00
N LEU A 312 -17.33 -2.28 5.65
CA LEU A 312 -18.73 -1.84 5.74
C LEU A 312 -18.83 -0.43 6.33
N CYS A 313 -18.12 -0.14 7.42
CA CYS A 313 -18.08 1.20 8.01
C CYS A 313 -17.60 2.27 7.02
N ARG A 314 -16.54 1.99 6.22
CA ARG A 314 -16.04 2.90 5.18
C ARG A 314 -17.09 3.15 4.09
N GLN A 315 -17.70 2.08 3.59
CA GLN A 315 -18.72 2.17 2.53
C GLN A 315 -19.99 2.87 3.00
N ILE A 316 -20.44 2.55 4.22
CA ILE A 316 -21.61 3.18 4.86
C ILE A 316 -21.38 4.68 5.02
N LEU A 317 -20.21 5.08 5.50
CA LEU A 317 -19.89 6.49 5.71
C LEU A 317 -19.93 7.31 4.40
N LYS A 318 -19.53 6.71 3.28
CA LYS A 318 -19.62 7.31 1.94
C LYS A 318 -21.08 7.54 1.48
N GLN A 319 -22.05 6.79 2.03
CA GLN A 319 -23.48 6.93 1.71
C GLN A 319 -24.21 7.96 2.59
N GLN A 320 -23.49 8.73 3.42
CA GLN A 320 -24.03 9.81 4.25
C GLN A 320 -25.12 9.31 5.23
N PRO A 321 -24.79 8.39 6.15
CA PRO A 321 -25.73 8.03 7.22
C PRO A 321 -25.93 9.24 8.14
N LYS A 322 -27.07 9.27 8.85
CA LYS A 322 -27.34 10.25 9.92
C LYS A 322 -26.34 10.11 11.06
N ALA A 323 -25.96 8.88 11.40
CA ALA A 323 -24.88 8.54 12.34
C ALA A 323 -24.42 7.10 12.10
N LEU A 324 -23.21 6.76 12.52
CA LEU A 324 -22.65 5.42 12.48
C LEU A 324 -22.25 4.97 13.88
N VAL A 325 -22.79 3.85 14.34
CA VAL A 325 -22.50 3.22 15.62
C VAL A 325 -21.55 2.05 15.39
N LEU A 326 -20.36 2.12 15.97
CA LEU A 326 -19.31 1.10 15.89
C LEU A 326 -19.37 0.24 17.15
N PHE A 327 -19.69 -1.05 17.00
CA PHE A 327 -19.75 -1.99 18.11
C PHE A 327 -18.71 -3.10 17.92
N GLU A 328 -17.77 -3.23 18.85
CA GLU A 328 -16.62 -4.13 18.73
C GLU A 328 -16.20 -4.69 20.08
N LEU A 329 -15.71 -5.94 20.09
CA LEU A 329 -15.20 -6.61 21.29
C LEU A 329 -13.74 -6.21 21.58
N SER A 330 -12.94 -5.99 20.55
CA SER A 330 -11.53 -5.64 20.66
C SER A 330 -11.35 -4.13 20.77
N GLU A 331 -10.83 -3.66 21.92
CA GLU A 331 -10.49 -2.25 22.13
C GLU A 331 -9.55 -1.72 21.05
N TYR A 332 -8.46 -2.44 20.78
CA TYR A 332 -7.47 -2.05 19.77
C TYR A 332 -8.09 -1.89 18.37
N ALA A 333 -8.90 -2.87 17.96
CA ALA A 333 -9.55 -2.85 16.64
C ALA A 333 -10.56 -1.68 16.55
N LEU A 334 -11.30 -1.42 17.63
CA LEU A 334 -12.25 -0.31 17.71
C LEU A 334 -11.54 1.05 17.63
N TYR A 335 -10.44 1.21 18.38
CA TYR A 335 -9.63 2.43 18.33
C TYR A 335 -9.03 2.68 16.93
N ALA A 336 -8.49 1.65 16.30
CA ALA A 336 -7.88 1.76 14.98
C ALA A 336 -8.89 2.21 13.92
N ILE A 337 -10.04 1.53 13.84
CA ILE A 337 -11.07 1.89 12.84
C ILE A 337 -11.71 3.25 13.13
N HIS A 338 -11.95 3.59 14.39
CA HIS A 338 -12.50 4.90 14.77
C HIS A 338 -11.58 6.04 14.33
N SER A 339 -10.28 5.93 14.61
CA SER A 339 -9.28 6.93 14.22
C SER A 339 -9.21 7.14 12.70
N GLU A 340 -9.36 6.07 11.93
CA GLU A 340 -9.41 6.12 10.48
C GLU A 340 -10.70 6.79 9.97
N LEU A 341 -11.86 6.35 10.49
CA LEU A 341 -13.16 6.88 10.07
C LEU A 341 -13.36 8.35 10.43
N GLN A 342 -12.76 8.84 11.52
CA GLN A 342 -12.79 10.26 11.86
C GLN A 342 -12.11 11.12 10.76
N LYS A 343 -10.98 10.66 10.23
CA LYS A 343 -10.29 11.34 9.11
C LYS A 343 -11.14 11.27 7.84
N LEU A 344 -11.67 10.09 7.53
CA LEU A 344 -12.52 9.88 6.35
C LEU A 344 -13.79 10.75 6.39
N ALA A 345 -14.45 10.84 7.55
CA ALA A 345 -15.65 11.67 7.74
C ALA A 345 -15.37 13.17 7.51
N LYS A 346 -14.23 13.66 8.00
CA LYS A 346 -13.79 15.05 7.74
C LYS A 346 -13.50 15.30 6.26
N ASN A 347 -12.83 14.37 5.60
CA ASN A 347 -12.55 14.47 4.16
C ASN A 347 -13.86 14.51 3.34
N ILE A 348 -14.80 13.59 3.63
CA ILE A 348 -16.12 13.56 2.96
C ILE A 348 -16.89 14.88 3.19
N GLN A 349 -16.85 15.41 4.42
CA GLN A 349 -17.47 16.70 4.73
C GLN A 349 -16.88 17.81 3.88
N GLN A 350 -15.57 17.90 3.76
CA GLN A 350 -14.87 18.94 2.98
C GLN A 350 -15.14 18.78 1.48
N GLU A 351 -14.98 17.60 0.93
CA GLU A 351 -15.16 17.32 -0.51
C GLU A 351 -16.60 17.59 -0.98
N ARG A 352 -17.59 17.22 -0.16
CA ARG A 352 -19.01 17.38 -0.48
C ARG A 352 -19.63 18.64 0.10
N GLN A 353 -18.85 19.49 0.77
CA GLN A 353 -19.28 20.74 1.39
C GLN A 353 -20.48 20.54 2.34
N LEU A 354 -20.48 19.46 3.12
CA LEU A 354 -21.57 19.14 4.03
C LEU A 354 -21.55 20.08 5.25
N PRO A 355 -22.72 20.43 5.81
CA PRO A 355 -22.81 21.36 6.94
C PRO A 355 -22.18 20.79 8.22
N THR A 356 -22.22 19.48 8.40
CA THR A 356 -21.70 18.80 9.60
C THR A 356 -20.96 17.51 9.24
N VAL A 357 -20.04 17.09 10.11
CA VAL A 357 -19.41 15.76 10.03
C VAL A 357 -20.39 14.71 10.51
N THR A 358 -20.49 13.58 9.83
CA THR A 358 -21.30 12.43 10.30
C THR A 358 -20.84 11.98 11.68
N PRO A 359 -21.73 11.94 12.69
CA PRO A 359 -21.41 11.47 14.03
C PRO A 359 -20.99 10.00 14.05
N LEU A 360 -19.90 9.69 14.79
CA LEU A 360 -19.40 8.34 15.02
C LEU A 360 -19.51 8.03 16.50
N TYR A 361 -20.27 6.98 16.84
CA TYR A 361 -20.42 6.50 18.22
C TYR A 361 -19.68 5.18 18.37
N VAL A 362 -18.83 5.06 19.40
CA VAL A 362 -17.99 3.89 19.63
C VAL A 362 -18.41 3.17 20.90
N HIS A 363 -18.62 1.86 20.80
CA HIS A 363 -19.03 1.02 21.92
C HIS A 363 -18.24 -0.27 21.98
N LEU A 364 -17.61 -0.49 23.10
CA LEU A 364 -16.92 -1.73 23.41
C LEU A 364 -17.91 -2.70 24.05
N GLY A 365 -18.04 -3.91 23.47
CA GLY A 365 -18.96 -4.90 24.02
C GLY A 365 -19.00 -6.20 23.23
N SER A 366 -19.58 -7.23 23.85
CA SER A 366 -19.82 -8.53 23.23
C SER A 366 -21.23 -8.58 22.62
N VAL A 367 -21.34 -9.18 21.45
CA VAL A 367 -22.63 -9.48 20.77
C VAL A 367 -23.50 -10.46 21.54
N THR A 368 -22.94 -11.16 22.52
CA THR A 368 -23.69 -12.04 23.44
C THR A 368 -24.49 -11.26 24.48
N ASN A 369 -24.25 -9.96 24.63
CA ASN A 369 -24.99 -9.10 25.57
C ASN A 369 -26.19 -8.44 24.89
N GLN A 370 -27.30 -9.18 24.84
CA GLN A 370 -28.56 -8.71 24.25
C GLN A 370 -29.02 -7.35 24.83
N LYS A 371 -29.00 -7.21 26.18
CA LYS A 371 -29.45 -5.98 26.85
C LYS A 371 -28.67 -4.76 26.43
N LEU A 372 -27.37 -4.89 26.25
CA LEU A 372 -26.52 -3.80 25.77
C LEU A 372 -26.87 -3.41 24.34
N ILE A 373 -27.06 -4.38 23.44
CA ILE A 373 -27.48 -4.13 22.05
C ILE A 373 -28.83 -3.39 22.02
N GLU A 374 -29.81 -3.88 22.75
CA GLU A 374 -31.15 -3.26 22.85
C GLU A 374 -31.07 -1.81 23.38
N LEU A 375 -30.28 -1.58 24.44
CA LEU A 375 -30.06 -0.26 25.02
C LEU A 375 -29.46 0.70 24.00
N LEU A 376 -28.39 0.28 23.27
CA LEU A 376 -27.73 1.11 22.25
C LEU A 376 -28.64 1.38 21.06
N CYS A 377 -29.40 0.40 20.60
CA CYS A 377 -30.38 0.58 19.52
C CYS A 377 -31.46 1.61 19.91
N ASN A 378 -31.98 1.56 21.12
CA ASN A 378 -32.94 2.51 21.63
C ASN A 378 -32.34 3.92 21.83
N GLN A 379 -31.13 4.00 22.41
CA GLN A 379 -30.44 5.25 22.70
C GLN A 379 -30.16 6.06 21.41
N TYR A 380 -29.65 5.39 20.39
CA TYR A 380 -29.27 6.04 19.12
C TYR A 380 -30.37 5.97 18.06
N LYS A 381 -31.49 5.29 18.33
CA LYS A 381 -32.57 5.04 17.37
C LYS A 381 -32.03 4.37 16.10
N VAL A 382 -31.30 3.29 16.28
CA VAL A 382 -30.69 2.54 15.19
C VAL A 382 -31.76 1.98 14.26
N GLN A 383 -31.62 2.22 12.96
CA GLN A 383 -32.55 1.76 11.94
C GLN A 383 -32.02 0.58 11.13
N THR A 384 -30.70 0.48 10.97
CA THR A 384 -30.06 -0.59 10.19
C THR A 384 -28.89 -1.18 10.97
N ILE A 385 -28.80 -2.52 11.02
CA ILE A 385 -27.67 -3.24 11.61
C ILE A 385 -27.02 -4.11 10.55
N TYR A 386 -25.70 -3.98 10.39
CA TYR A 386 -24.85 -4.94 9.70
C TYR A 386 -24.07 -5.75 10.74
N HIS A 387 -24.40 -7.03 10.85
CA HIS A 387 -23.84 -7.93 11.86
C HIS A 387 -22.67 -8.72 11.28
N ALA A 388 -21.43 -8.23 11.49
CA ALA A 388 -20.19 -8.84 11.00
C ALA A 388 -19.33 -9.47 12.10
N ALA A 389 -19.79 -9.46 13.36
CA ALA A 389 -19.08 -10.07 14.48
C ALA A 389 -19.17 -11.59 14.41
N ALA A 390 -18.04 -12.28 14.30
CA ALA A 390 -17.95 -13.75 14.37
C ALA A 390 -16.51 -14.21 14.55
N TYR A 391 -16.29 -15.36 15.17
CA TYR A 391 -15.05 -16.11 15.12
C TYR A 391 -14.99 -16.91 13.81
N LYS A 392 -13.91 -16.74 13.03
CA LYS A 392 -13.81 -17.30 11.66
C LYS A 392 -12.70 -18.33 11.46
N HIS A 393 -11.75 -18.42 12.39
CA HIS A 393 -10.60 -19.31 12.23
C HIS A 393 -10.96 -20.75 12.63
N VAL A 394 -11.17 -21.61 11.62
CA VAL A 394 -11.61 -22.99 11.81
C VAL A 394 -10.80 -23.72 12.88
N PRO A 395 -9.43 -23.77 12.84
CA PRO A 395 -8.67 -24.52 13.84
C PRO A 395 -8.83 -23.99 15.27
N ILE A 396 -9.06 -22.68 15.43
CA ILE A 396 -9.26 -22.09 16.76
C ILE A 396 -10.64 -22.45 17.29
N VAL A 397 -11.66 -22.37 16.44
CA VAL A 397 -13.03 -22.72 16.82
C VAL A 397 -13.16 -24.21 17.11
N GLU A 398 -12.53 -25.09 16.32
CA GLU A 398 -12.48 -26.54 16.61
C GLU A 398 -11.87 -26.86 17.99
N SER A 399 -10.89 -26.08 18.42
CA SER A 399 -10.29 -26.23 19.75
C SER A 399 -11.11 -25.55 20.86
N ASN A 400 -12.13 -24.77 20.52
CA ASN A 400 -12.95 -23.97 21.44
C ASN A 400 -14.42 -23.96 20.99
N GLU A 401 -15.01 -25.15 20.84
CA GLU A 401 -16.32 -25.34 20.21
C GLU A 401 -17.41 -24.50 20.85
N TYR A 402 -17.56 -24.57 22.19
CA TYR A 402 -18.57 -23.80 22.91
C TYR A 402 -18.38 -22.28 22.76
N GLU A 403 -17.14 -21.79 22.78
CA GLU A 403 -16.88 -20.38 22.55
C GLU A 403 -17.33 -19.94 21.13
N GLY A 404 -17.09 -20.81 20.14
CA GLY A 404 -17.57 -20.61 18.78
C GLY A 404 -19.09 -20.54 18.71
N VAL A 405 -19.77 -21.46 19.38
CA VAL A 405 -21.25 -21.52 19.43
C VAL A 405 -21.83 -20.30 20.15
N ILE A 406 -21.32 -19.97 21.33
CA ILE A 406 -21.78 -18.82 22.12
C ILE A 406 -21.58 -17.51 21.32
N ASN A 407 -20.41 -17.31 20.72
CA ASN A 407 -20.16 -16.07 19.99
C ASN A 407 -20.91 -16.00 18.65
N ASN A 408 -20.85 -17.06 17.82
CA ASN A 408 -21.35 -16.99 16.45
C ASN A 408 -22.85 -17.25 16.36
N PHE A 409 -23.39 -18.22 17.10
CA PHE A 409 -24.80 -18.57 17.06
C PHE A 409 -25.60 -17.79 18.11
N VAL A 410 -25.31 -17.96 19.41
CA VAL A 410 -26.02 -17.27 20.46
C VAL A 410 -25.82 -15.76 20.38
N GLY A 411 -24.63 -15.30 20.07
CA GLY A 411 -24.34 -13.88 19.87
C GLY A 411 -25.13 -13.26 18.72
N THR A 412 -25.27 -13.96 17.58
CA THR A 412 -26.13 -13.50 16.47
C THR A 412 -27.59 -13.45 16.90
N PHE A 413 -28.08 -14.47 17.58
CA PHE A 413 -29.47 -14.55 18.09
C PHE A 413 -29.75 -13.41 19.08
N ASN A 414 -28.89 -13.19 20.07
CA ASN A 414 -29.00 -12.12 21.06
C ASN A 414 -28.96 -10.73 20.42
N THR A 415 -28.07 -10.52 19.44
CA THR A 415 -28.02 -9.26 18.70
C THR A 415 -29.30 -9.01 17.93
N LEU A 416 -29.84 -10.05 17.29
CA LEU A 416 -31.07 -9.99 16.54
C LEU A 416 -32.28 -9.75 17.46
N GLN A 417 -32.36 -10.44 18.59
CA GLN A 417 -33.44 -10.20 19.60
C GLN A 417 -33.42 -8.75 20.10
N GLY A 418 -32.23 -8.23 20.46
CA GLY A 418 -32.09 -6.83 20.88
C GLY A 418 -32.50 -5.85 19.78
N ALA A 419 -32.15 -6.14 18.52
CA ALA A 419 -32.54 -5.32 17.36
C ALA A 419 -34.07 -5.31 17.15
N VAL A 420 -34.73 -6.49 17.18
CA VAL A 420 -36.20 -6.63 17.02
C VAL A 420 -36.93 -5.95 18.16
N SER A 421 -36.49 -6.14 19.43
CA SER A 421 -37.06 -5.49 20.60
C SER A 421 -37.00 -3.96 20.51
N ALA A 422 -35.91 -3.42 19.98
CA ALA A 422 -35.73 -1.98 19.78
C ALA A 422 -36.39 -1.43 18.51
N GLY A 423 -37.03 -2.28 17.69
CA GLY A 423 -37.73 -1.86 16.47
C GLY A 423 -36.80 -1.45 15.32
N VAL A 424 -35.61 -2.06 15.19
CA VAL A 424 -34.69 -1.86 14.06
C VAL A 424 -35.37 -2.26 12.75
N GLU A 425 -35.25 -1.42 11.70
CA GLU A 425 -35.94 -1.67 10.43
C GLU A 425 -35.27 -2.79 9.62
N THR A 426 -33.94 -2.83 9.59
CA THR A 426 -33.15 -3.74 8.74
C THR A 426 -32.02 -4.38 9.53
N PHE A 427 -31.92 -5.71 9.43
CA PHE A 427 -30.84 -6.50 10.00
C PHE A 427 -30.19 -7.38 8.92
N VAL A 428 -28.90 -7.21 8.68
CA VAL A 428 -28.14 -7.96 7.68
C VAL A 428 -27.02 -8.75 8.38
N ALA A 429 -27.14 -10.08 8.41
CA ALA A 429 -26.14 -10.97 8.98
C ALA A 429 -25.11 -11.39 7.93
N ILE A 430 -23.83 -11.27 8.25
CA ILE A 430 -22.75 -11.78 7.41
C ILE A 430 -22.60 -13.28 7.64
N SER A 431 -22.64 -14.06 6.56
CA SER A 431 -22.41 -15.51 6.58
C SER A 431 -21.23 -15.91 5.67
N THR A 432 -21.06 -17.19 5.41
CA THR A 432 -19.92 -17.76 4.71
C THR A 432 -20.33 -18.99 3.89
N ASP A 433 -19.55 -19.31 2.84
CA ASP A 433 -19.57 -20.57 2.10
C ASP A 433 -19.45 -21.81 3.02
N LYS A 434 -18.72 -21.68 4.13
CA LYS A 434 -18.50 -22.77 5.09
C LYS A 434 -19.76 -23.14 5.91
N ALA A 435 -20.83 -22.36 5.83
CA ALA A 435 -22.15 -22.71 6.37
C ALA A 435 -22.89 -23.75 5.51
N VAL A 436 -22.41 -24.03 4.29
CA VAL A 436 -23.00 -25.01 3.36
C VAL A 436 -22.39 -26.38 3.63
N ARG A 437 -23.20 -27.37 4.00
CA ARG A 437 -22.75 -28.74 4.35
C ARG A 437 -21.46 -28.74 5.18
N PRO A 438 -21.44 -28.10 6.35
CA PRO A 438 -20.22 -27.83 7.10
C PRO A 438 -19.55 -29.13 7.56
N THR A 439 -18.22 -29.18 7.44
CA THR A 439 -17.35 -30.25 7.94
C THR A 439 -16.61 -29.84 9.20
N ASN A 440 -16.98 -28.69 9.76
CA ASN A 440 -16.34 -28.10 10.93
C ASN A 440 -17.34 -27.31 11.78
N VAL A 441 -17.00 -27.15 13.07
CA VAL A 441 -17.85 -26.48 14.05
C VAL A 441 -18.08 -25.00 13.68
N MET A 442 -17.06 -24.29 13.18
CA MET A 442 -17.21 -22.89 12.77
C MET A 442 -18.30 -22.74 11.70
N GLY A 443 -18.27 -23.57 10.67
CA GLY A 443 -19.32 -23.60 9.63
C GLY A 443 -20.69 -23.95 10.20
N ALA A 444 -20.78 -24.95 11.09
CA ALA A 444 -22.01 -25.33 11.77
C ALA A 444 -22.59 -24.16 12.59
N THR A 445 -21.75 -23.44 13.36
CA THR A 445 -22.22 -22.27 14.13
C THR A 445 -22.76 -21.15 13.23
N LYS A 446 -22.18 -20.94 12.06
CA LYS A 446 -22.67 -19.95 11.09
C LYS A 446 -23.98 -20.38 10.45
N ARG A 447 -24.14 -21.68 10.14
CA ARG A 447 -25.43 -22.21 9.66
C ARG A 447 -26.53 -22.09 10.73
N MET A 448 -26.22 -22.40 11.98
CA MET A 448 -27.16 -22.19 13.09
C MET A 448 -27.56 -20.71 13.23
N ALA A 449 -26.64 -19.78 13.05
CA ALA A 449 -26.95 -18.35 13.06
C ALA A 449 -27.91 -17.96 11.91
N GLU A 450 -27.75 -18.54 10.71
CA GLU A 450 -28.68 -18.34 9.60
C GLU A 450 -30.10 -18.91 9.94
N LEU A 451 -30.15 -20.11 10.50
CA LEU A 451 -31.44 -20.73 10.94
C LEU A 451 -32.15 -19.87 11.98
N ALA A 452 -31.40 -19.28 12.92
CA ALA A 452 -31.95 -18.34 13.89
C ALA A 452 -32.51 -17.07 13.21
N CYS A 453 -31.81 -16.52 12.24
CA CYS A 453 -32.28 -15.38 11.46
C CYS A 453 -33.57 -15.72 10.66
N GLN A 454 -33.63 -16.89 10.04
CA GLN A 454 -34.82 -17.37 9.29
C GLN A 454 -36.03 -17.57 10.22
N ALA A 455 -35.80 -18.23 11.35
CA ALA A 455 -36.87 -18.47 12.35
C ALA A 455 -37.42 -17.15 12.92
N MET A 456 -36.55 -16.21 13.23
CA MET A 456 -36.96 -14.89 13.71
C MET A 456 -37.69 -14.08 12.64
N ALA A 457 -37.28 -14.15 11.39
CA ALA A 457 -37.96 -13.49 10.28
C ALA A 457 -39.37 -14.03 10.06
N ALA A 458 -39.58 -15.34 10.26
CA ALA A 458 -40.91 -15.96 10.16
C ALA A 458 -41.83 -15.61 11.34
N ASP A 459 -41.27 -15.31 12.52
CA ASP A 459 -42.00 -15.02 13.76
C ASP A 459 -42.47 -13.57 13.90
N GLN A 460 -41.89 -12.65 13.11
CA GLN A 460 -42.20 -11.21 13.17
C GLN A 460 -42.06 -10.54 11.81
N SER A 461 -42.68 -9.36 11.62
CA SER A 461 -42.70 -8.61 10.36
C SER A 461 -42.14 -7.18 10.46
N LYS A 462 -41.70 -6.73 11.64
CA LYS A 462 -41.26 -5.36 11.87
C LYS A 462 -39.82 -5.11 11.37
N THR A 463 -38.93 -6.10 11.56
CA THR A 463 -37.54 -6.03 11.15
C THR A 463 -37.33 -6.88 9.89
N THR A 464 -36.84 -6.31 8.82
CA THR A 464 -36.40 -7.04 7.62
C THR A 464 -35.06 -7.70 7.90
N ILE A 465 -35.04 -9.04 8.01
CA ILE A 465 -33.87 -9.84 8.38
C ILE A 465 -33.36 -10.55 7.12
N SER A 466 -32.07 -10.44 6.83
CA SER A 466 -31.43 -11.16 5.72
C SER A 466 -30.03 -11.62 6.08
N MET A 467 -29.55 -12.61 5.37
CA MET A 467 -28.22 -13.20 5.51
C MET A 467 -27.51 -13.15 4.18
N VAL A 468 -26.18 -12.94 4.19
CA VAL A 468 -25.37 -12.88 2.97
C VAL A 468 -24.17 -13.80 3.08
N ARG A 469 -24.14 -14.82 2.21
CA ARG A 469 -23.05 -15.78 2.06
C ARG A 469 -22.07 -15.34 1.00
N PHE A 470 -20.80 -15.47 1.30
CA PHE A 470 -19.72 -15.36 0.33
C PHE A 470 -18.52 -16.19 0.78
N GLY A 471 -17.60 -16.44 -0.17
CA GLY A 471 -16.39 -17.21 0.07
C GLY A 471 -15.27 -16.40 0.72
N ASN A 472 -14.02 -16.71 0.38
CA ASN A 472 -12.90 -16.02 0.99
C ASN A 472 -12.77 -14.60 0.44
N VAL A 473 -12.38 -13.67 1.32
CA VAL A 473 -12.01 -12.31 0.92
C VAL A 473 -10.51 -12.13 1.02
N LEU A 474 -9.95 -11.53 0.00
CA LEU A 474 -8.51 -11.35 -0.16
C LEU A 474 -7.98 -10.31 0.84
N GLY A 475 -6.77 -10.56 1.36
CA GLY A 475 -6.11 -9.64 2.29
C GLY A 475 -6.72 -9.56 3.69
N SER A 476 -7.74 -10.40 4.01
CA SER A 476 -8.32 -10.42 5.36
C SER A 476 -7.32 -10.96 6.38
N SER A 477 -7.41 -10.44 7.62
CA SER A 477 -6.52 -10.84 8.73
C SER A 477 -6.48 -12.36 8.90
N GLY A 478 -5.26 -12.94 8.94
CA GLY A 478 -5.05 -14.38 9.08
C GLY A 478 -5.41 -15.23 7.86
N SER A 479 -5.65 -14.64 6.69
CA SER A 479 -5.91 -15.36 5.45
C SER A 479 -4.61 -15.79 4.73
N VAL A 480 -4.77 -16.57 3.66
CA VAL A 480 -3.66 -17.19 2.92
C VAL A 480 -2.70 -16.17 2.29
N VAL A 481 -3.20 -15.06 1.75
CA VAL A 481 -2.36 -14.05 1.07
C VAL A 481 -1.40 -13.33 2.04
N PRO A 482 -1.83 -12.77 3.18
CA PRO A 482 -0.91 -12.24 4.19
C PRO A 482 0.08 -13.27 4.73
N LEU A 483 -0.33 -14.54 4.87
CA LEU A 483 0.55 -15.62 5.29
C LEU A 483 1.67 -15.86 4.26
N PHE A 484 1.31 -15.99 2.98
CA PHE A 484 2.27 -16.21 1.90
C PHE A 484 3.24 -15.02 1.75
N ASN A 485 2.74 -13.79 1.82
CA ASN A 485 3.60 -12.60 1.81
C ASN A 485 4.64 -12.62 2.94
N LYS A 486 4.20 -12.99 4.15
CA LYS A 486 5.11 -13.12 5.31
C LYS A 486 6.14 -14.24 5.10
N GLN A 487 5.73 -15.38 4.55
CA GLN A 487 6.62 -16.50 4.28
C GLN A 487 7.62 -16.17 3.17
N ILE A 488 7.19 -15.53 2.09
CA ILE A 488 8.07 -15.06 1.02
C ILE A 488 9.10 -14.05 1.55
N ALA A 489 8.66 -13.07 2.34
CA ALA A 489 9.54 -12.08 2.95
C ALA A 489 10.58 -12.69 3.91
N ALA A 490 10.25 -13.84 4.53
CA ALA A 490 11.15 -14.60 5.39
C ALA A 490 12.11 -15.53 4.62
N GLY A 491 12.02 -15.62 3.28
CA GLY A 491 12.82 -16.54 2.46
C GLY A 491 12.23 -17.95 2.33
N GLY A 492 10.96 -18.13 2.66
CA GLY A 492 10.25 -19.41 2.56
C GLY A 492 10.39 -20.33 3.77
N PRO A 493 9.92 -21.58 3.66
CA PRO A 493 9.08 -22.08 2.58
C PRO A 493 7.63 -21.55 2.65
N ILE A 494 6.91 -21.56 1.53
CA ILE A 494 5.45 -21.42 1.55
C ILE A 494 4.83 -22.75 1.99
N THR A 495 3.89 -22.68 2.94
CA THR A 495 3.17 -23.86 3.41
C THR A 495 1.77 -23.93 2.81
N LEU A 496 1.46 -25.06 2.17
CA LEU A 496 0.19 -25.34 1.52
C LEU A 496 -0.46 -26.58 2.15
N THR A 497 -1.78 -26.59 2.35
CA THR A 497 -2.45 -27.73 2.97
C THR A 497 -2.62 -28.91 2.02
N HIS A 498 -2.92 -28.65 0.74
CA HIS A 498 -3.03 -29.69 -0.29
C HIS A 498 -2.79 -29.09 -1.69
N PRO A 499 -2.15 -29.80 -2.63
CA PRO A 499 -1.85 -29.26 -3.95
C PRO A 499 -3.10 -28.93 -4.77
N ASP A 500 -4.22 -29.62 -4.56
CA ASP A 500 -5.46 -29.43 -5.33
C ASP A 500 -6.51 -28.59 -4.59
N VAL A 501 -6.19 -28.00 -3.47
CA VAL A 501 -7.14 -27.13 -2.75
C VAL A 501 -7.49 -25.90 -3.59
N THR A 502 -8.79 -25.67 -3.75
CA THR A 502 -9.32 -24.48 -4.41
C THR A 502 -10.13 -23.63 -3.45
N ARG A 503 -10.16 -22.32 -3.68
CA ARG A 503 -11.01 -21.38 -2.95
C ARG A 503 -11.56 -20.33 -3.90
N TYR A 504 -12.75 -19.85 -3.57
CA TYR A 504 -13.31 -18.68 -4.20
C TYR A 504 -12.75 -17.43 -3.54
N PHE A 505 -12.47 -16.39 -4.33
CA PHE A 505 -11.97 -15.14 -3.81
C PHE A 505 -12.75 -13.94 -4.33
N MET A 506 -12.90 -12.96 -3.44
CA MET A 506 -13.49 -11.65 -3.73
C MET A 506 -12.68 -10.57 -3.02
N THR A 507 -12.72 -9.34 -3.51
CA THR A 507 -12.10 -8.22 -2.78
C THR A 507 -12.96 -7.82 -1.57
N ILE A 508 -12.34 -7.32 -0.50
CA ILE A 508 -13.08 -6.86 0.68
C ILE A 508 -14.05 -5.71 0.33
N PRO A 509 -13.64 -4.69 -0.48
CA PRO A 509 -14.55 -3.63 -0.93
C PRO A 509 -15.74 -4.14 -1.74
N GLU A 510 -15.53 -5.09 -2.65
CA GLU A 510 -16.58 -5.69 -3.46
C GLU A 510 -17.57 -6.46 -2.57
N ALA A 511 -17.08 -7.31 -1.66
CA ALA A 511 -17.92 -8.06 -0.72
C ALA A 511 -18.80 -7.11 0.12
N ALA A 512 -18.22 -6.05 0.67
CA ALA A 512 -18.95 -5.08 1.47
C ALA A 512 -20.03 -4.36 0.65
N GLN A 513 -19.74 -3.96 -0.60
CA GLN A 513 -20.72 -3.34 -1.48
C GLN A 513 -21.87 -4.27 -1.82
N LEU A 514 -21.57 -5.53 -2.15
CA LEU A 514 -22.60 -6.53 -2.47
C LEU A 514 -23.46 -6.89 -1.24
N VAL A 515 -22.86 -6.94 -0.04
CA VAL A 515 -23.60 -7.12 1.23
C VAL A 515 -24.61 -5.99 1.45
N ILE A 516 -24.19 -4.73 1.25
CA ILE A 516 -25.09 -3.57 1.41
C ILE A 516 -26.24 -3.66 0.41
N GLN A 517 -25.96 -3.98 -0.86
CA GLN A 517 -26.96 -4.09 -1.91
C GLN A 517 -27.90 -5.29 -1.69
N ALA A 518 -27.40 -6.44 -1.22
CA ALA A 518 -28.21 -7.59 -0.86
C ALA A 518 -29.20 -7.23 0.26
N GLY A 519 -28.74 -6.58 1.32
CA GLY A 519 -29.62 -6.11 2.41
C GLY A 519 -30.68 -5.12 1.94
N ALA A 520 -30.39 -4.31 0.91
CA ALA A 520 -31.35 -3.38 0.32
C ALA A 520 -32.44 -4.07 -0.52
N MET A 521 -32.18 -5.28 -1.03
CA MET A 521 -33.14 -6.09 -1.80
C MET A 521 -33.98 -7.04 -0.93
N ALA A 522 -33.66 -7.14 0.36
CA ALA A 522 -34.31 -8.09 1.26
C ALA A 522 -35.79 -7.75 1.52
N HIS A 523 -36.59 -8.80 1.74
CA HIS A 523 -37.99 -8.75 2.14
C HIS A 523 -38.21 -9.43 3.49
N GLY A 524 -37.32 -10.32 3.92
CA GLY A 524 -37.29 -11.01 5.22
C GLY A 524 -37.06 -12.51 5.11
N GLY A 525 -36.05 -13.02 5.79
CA GLY A 525 -35.69 -14.45 5.86
C GLY A 525 -34.82 -14.99 4.73
N GLU A 526 -34.43 -14.14 3.76
CA GLU A 526 -33.63 -14.59 2.62
C GLU A 526 -32.17 -14.81 2.96
N VAL A 527 -31.61 -15.89 2.39
CA VAL A 527 -30.17 -16.13 2.30
C VAL A 527 -29.69 -15.70 0.92
N PHE A 528 -29.00 -14.58 0.86
CA PHE A 528 -28.34 -14.16 -0.36
C PHE A 528 -26.99 -14.84 -0.51
N VAL A 529 -26.65 -15.21 -1.76
CA VAL A 529 -25.36 -15.81 -2.12
C VAL A 529 -24.68 -14.92 -3.15
N LEU A 530 -23.48 -14.48 -2.84
CA LEU A 530 -22.70 -13.67 -3.76
C LEU A 530 -22.02 -14.56 -4.80
N ASP A 531 -22.08 -14.15 -6.07
CA ASP A 531 -21.33 -14.78 -7.13
C ASP A 531 -19.83 -14.56 -6.90
N MET A 532 -19.12 -15.65 -6.65
CA MET A 532 -17.69 -15.64 -6.36
C MET A 532 -16.81 -15.80 -7.60
N GLY A 533 -17.40 -15.94 -8.78
CA GLY A 533 -16.68 -16.24 -10.04
C GLY A 533 -16.03 -17.63 -10.01
N GLU A 534 -14.91 -17.77 -10.71
CA GLU A 534 -14.21 -19.06 -10.82
C GLU A 534 -13.36 -19.37 -9.57
N PRO A 535 -13.28 -20.65 -9.18
CA PRO A 535 -12.44 -21.05 -8.06
C PRO A 535 -10.96 -20.99 -8.43
N VAL A 536 -10.13 -20.51 -7.51
CA VAL A 536 -8.69 -20.36 -7.70
C VAL A 536 -7.94 -21.49 -6.98
N LYS A 537 -7.04 -22.17 -7.71
CA LYS A 537 -6.14 -23.17 -7.13
C LYS A 537 -5.07 -22.46 -6.27
N ILE A 538 -4.98 -22.82 -4.99
CA ILE A 538 -4.09 -22.11 -4.06
C ILE A 538 -2.60 -22.35 -4.41
N MET A 539 -2.27 -23.49 -5.00
CA MET A 539 -0.93 -23.75 -5.54
C MET A 539 -0.54 -22.72 -6.62
N ASP A 540 -1.45 -22.40 -7.53
CA ASP A 540 -1.18 -21.43 -8.61
C ASP A 540 -1.06 -20.02 -8.03
N LEU A 541 -1.89 -19.67 -7.06
CA LEU A 541 -1.77 -18.42 -6.30
C LEU A 541 -0.40 -18.28 -5.64
N ALA A 542 0.08 -19.34 -4.96
CA ALA A 542 1.39 -19.36 -4.33
C ALA A 542 2.53 -19.14 -5.33
N LYS A 543 2.50 -19.85 -6.46
CA LYS A 543 3.49 -19.71 -7.54
C LYS A 543 3.51 -18.27 -8.09
N ARG A 544 2.33 -17.70 -8.40
CA ARG A 544 2.19 -16.32 -8.88
C ARG A 544 2.75 -15.31 -7.88
N MET A 545 2.46 -15.47 -6.58
CA MET A 545 2.97 -14.59 -5.54
C MET A 545 4.50 -14.60 -5.45
N ILE A 546 5.13 -15.78 -5.56
CA ILE A 546 6.59 -15.91 -5.62
C ILE A 546 7.14 -15.15 -6.83
N THR A 547 6.58 -15.40 -8.01
CA THR A 547 7.06 -14.79 -9.27
C THR A 547 6.92 -13.27 -9.26
N LEU A 548 5.76 -12.75 -8.83
CA LEU A 548 5.52 -11.29 -8.71
C LEU A 548 6.38 -10.60 -7.64
N SER A 549 6.95 -11.38 -6.72
CA SER A 549 7.95 -10.89 -5.77
C SER A 549 9.37 -10.85 -6.37
N GLY A 550 9.52 -11.20 -7.66
CA GLY A 550 10.81 -11.27 -8.36
C GLY A 550 11.64 -12.50 -8.01
N LEU A 551 11.00 -13.54 -7.45
CA LEU A 551 11.65 -14.77 -6.99
C LEU A 551 11.22 -15.97 -7.84
N LYS A 552 12.01 -17.03 -7.80
CA LYS A 552 11.76 -18.27 -8.55
C LYS A 552 11.29 -19.37 -7.62
N VAL A 553 10.30 -20.13 -8.07
CA VAL A 553 9.85 -21.32 -7.36
C VAL A 553 10.97 -22.36 -7.38
N LYS A 554 11.27 -22.94 -6.20
CA LYS A 554 12.19 -24.04 -6.05
C LYS A 554 11.42 -25.34 -6.10
N ASP A 555 11.63 -26.13 -7.16
CA ASP A 555 11.02 -27.42 -7.39
C ASP A 555 11.99 -28.36 -8.12
N GLN A 556 11.51 -29.54 -8.54
CA GLN A 556 12.34 -30.53 -9.26
C GLN A 556 12.86 -30.01 -10.60
N ASN A 557 12.11 -29.13 -11.28
CA ASN A 557 12.50 -28.53 -12.55
C ASN A 557 13.46 -27.34 -12.34
N ASN A 558 13.43 -26.71 -11.17
CA ASN A 558 14.30 -25.60 -10.78
C ASN A 558 14.86 -25.78 -9.37
N PRO A 559 15.87 -26.67 -9.17
CA PRO A 559 16.46 -26.96 -7.84
C PRO A 559 17.14 -25.74 -7.19
N ASN A 560 17.55 -24.77 -8.01
CA ASN A 560 18.21 -23.52 -7.56
C ASN A 560 17.21 -22.36 -7.40
N GLY A 561 15.91 -22.64 -7.34
CA GLY A 561 14.89 -21.63 -7.06
C GLY A 561 15.03 -21.07 -5.64
N ASP A 562 14.37 -19.92 -5.43
CA ASP A 562 14.50 -19.15 -4.18
C ASP A 562 13.55 -19.65 -3.09
N ILE A 563 12.30 -19.99 -3.45
CA ILE A 563 11.23 -20.31 -2.50
C ILE A 563 10.64 -21.69 -2.81
N GLU A 564 10.68 -22.56 -1.82
CA GLU A 564 10.07 -23.89 -1.85
C GLU A 564 8.59 -23.83 -1.40
N ILE A 565 7.73 -24.68 -2.01
CA ILE A 565 6.35 -24.88 -1.57
C ILE A 565 6.24 -26.25 -0.91
N VAL A 566 5.90 -26.26 0.38
CA VAL A 566 5.81 -27.49 1.20
C VAL A 566 4.34 -27.81 1.48
N ILE A 567 3.97 -29.09 1.31
CA ILE A 567 2.63 -29.59 1.60
C ILE A 567 2.57 -30.03 3.07
N ALA A 568 1.73 -29.31 3.87
CA ALA A 568 1.57 -29.55 5.29
C ALA A 568 0.48 -30.56 5.67
N GLY A 569 -0.38 -30.94 4.71
CA GLY A 569 -1.58 -31.76 4.93
C GLY A 569 -2.83 -30.93 5.25
N LEU A 570 -4.02 -31.48 4.91
CA LEU A 570 -5.29 -30.87 5.23
C LEU A 570 -5.50 -30.84 6.75
N ARG A 571 -6.05 -29.74 7.25
CA ARG A 571 -6.40 -29.58 8.65
C ARG A 571 -7.72 -30.30 8.96
N PRO A 572 -7.98 -30.72 10.21
CA PRO A 572 -9.27 -31.26 10.59
C PRO A 572 -10.40 -30.29 10.20
N GLY A 573 -11.44 -30.81 9.55
CA GLY A 573 -12.58 -30.02 9.08
C GLY A 573 -12.32 -29.11 7.86
N GLU A 574 -11.13 -29.14 7.26
CA GLU A 574 -10.84 -28.39 6.03
C GLU A 574 -11.31 -29.15 4.80
N LYS A 575 -12.14 -28.49 3.95
CA LYS A 575 -12.59 -29.02 2.66
C LYS A 575 -11.54 -28.82 1.58
N LEU A 576 -11.45 -29.77 0.65
CA LEU A 576 -10.64 -29.62 -0.57
C LEU A 576 -11.26 -28.56 -1.50
N TYR A 577 -12.59 -28.58 -1.65
CA TYR A 577 -13.40 -27.66 -2.45
C TYR A 577 -14.51 -27.09 -1.57
N GLU A 578 -14.74 -25.77 -1.64
CA GLU A 578 -15.85 -25.11 -0.93
C GLU A 578 -17.08 -25.03 -1.83
N GLU A 579 -18.24 -25.14 -1.23
CA GLU A 579 -19.54 -25.07 -1.89
C GLU A 579 -20.25 -23.77 -1.48
N LEU A 580 -20.84 -23.07 -2.44
CA LEU A 580 -21.59 -21.85 -2.17
C LEU A 580 -23.07 -22.14 -1.89
N ILE A 581 -23.56 -23.30 -2.34
CA ILE A 581 -24.99 -23.65 -2.41
C ILE A 581 -25.15 -25.16 -2.17
N ILE A 582 -26.27 -25.55 -1.52
CA ILE A 582 -26.56 -26.96 -1.26
C ILE A 582 -27.01 -27.70 -2.54
N ASP A 583 -27.98 -27.13 -3.27
CA ASP A 583 -28.52 -27.68 -4.52
C ASP A 583 -28.74 -26.57 -5.55
N GLY A 584 -28.29 -26.80 -6.80
CA GLY A 584 -28.38 -25.83 -7.88
C GLY A 584 -29.81 -25.40 -8.27
N ASP A 585 -30.82 -26.20 -7.96
CA ASP A 585 -32.22 -25.94 -8.31
C ASP A 585 -32.94 -24.99 -7.34
N ASN A 586 -32.34 -24.69 -6.18
CA ASN A 586 -32.93 -23.83 -5.15
C ASN A 586 -32.47 -22.37 -5.20
N ILE A 587 -32.01 -21.90 -6.38
CA ILE A 587 -31.48 -20.55 -6.56
C ILE A 587 -32.40 -19.71 -7.41
N GLU A 588 -32.67 -18.53 -6.93
CA GLU A 588 -33.38 -17.48 -7.66
C GLU A 588 -32.42 -16.34 -8.02
N LYS A 589 -32.49 -15.90 -9.27
CA LYS A 589 -31.79 -14.66 -9.69
C LYS A 589 -32.47 -13.45 -9.05
N THR A 590 -31.68 -12.48 -8.64
CA THR A 590 -32.17 -11.17 -8.19
C THR A 590 -32.05 -10.14 -9.32
N GLN A 591 -32.45 -8.91 -9.05
CA GLN A 591 -32.21 -7.80 -9.97
C GLN A 591 -30.72 -7.44 -10.12
N HIS A 592 -29.85 -7.93 -9.24
CA HIS A 592 -28.42 -7.68 -9.30
C HIS A 592 -27.69 -8.91 -9.86
N PRO A 593 -26.85 -8.77 -10.90
CA PRO A 593 -26.25 -9.90 -11.61
C PRO A 593 -25.31 -10.77 -10.75
N LEU A 594 -24.71 -10.22 -9.70
CA LEU A 594 -23.78 -10.91 -8.80
C LEU A 594 -24.41 -11.32 -7.45
N ILE A 595 -25.73 -11.18 -7.28
CA ILE A 595 -26.42 -11.54 -6.05
C ILE A 595 -27.55 -12.50 -6.38
N MET A 596 -27.48 -13.70 -5.82
CA MET A 596 -28.50 -14.72 -5.93
C MET A 596 -29.23 -14.90 -4.61
N ARG A 597 -30.40 -15.53 -4.61
CA ARG A 597 -31.18 -15.88 -3.41
C ARG A 597 -31.27 -17.40 -3.33
N ALA A 598 -30.94 -17.98 -2.18
CA ALA A 598 -31.12 -19.40 -1.90
C ALA A 598 -32.41 -19.62 -1.10
N ARG A 599 -33.14 -20.70 -1.45
CA ARG A 599 -34.23 -21.21 -0.65
C ARG A 599 -33.78 -22.47 0.09
N GLU A 600 -33.75 -22.40 1.41
CA GLU A 600 -33.25 -23.49 2.24
C GLU A 600 -34.23 -23.80 3.39
N ARG A 601 -34.06 -24.98 3.99
CA ARG A 601 -34.85 -25.43 5.13
C ARG A 601 -34.71 -24.47 6.32
N SER A 602 -35.80 -24.16 6.98
CA SER A 602 -35.89 -23.37 8.24
C SER A 602 -36.54 -24.20 9.36
N PHE A 603 -36.37 -23.75 10.59
CA PHE A 603 -36.93 -24.36 11.79
C PHE A 603 -37.84 -23.37 12.52
N ALA A 604 -38.73 -23.89 13.37
CA ALA A 604 -39.54 -23.03 14.21
C ALA A 604 -38.68 -22.38 15.31
N LYS A 605 -38.99 -21.13 15.66
CA LYS A 605 -38.26 -20.36 16.69
C LYS A 605 -38.22 -21.08 18.04
N ILE A 606 -39.30 -21.80 18.41
CA ILE A 606 -39.37 -22.50 19.68
C ILE A 606 -38.35 -23.61 19.81
N GLU A 607 -38.11 -24.37 18.73
CA GLU A 607 -37.08 -25.43 18.71
C GLU A 607 -35.66 -24.86 18.90
N LEU A 608 -35.41 -23.69 18.33
CA LEU A 608 -34.13 -23.02 18.46
C LEU A 608 -33.92 -22.36 19.82
N ASN A 609 -34.98 -21.84 20.45
CA ASN A 609 -34.93 -21.30 21.81
C ASN A 609 -34.57 -22.40 22.81
N ASP A 610 -35.26 -23.55 22.75
CA ASP A 610 -34.97 -24.70 23.62
C ASP A 610 -33.50 -25.16 23.46
N PHE A 611 -33.01 -25.14 22.24
CA PHE A 611 -31.62 -25.48 21.98
C PHE A 611 -30.65 -24.43 22.56
N ILE A 612 -30.93 -23.13 22.41
CA ILE A 612 -30.12 -22.03 22.95
C ILE A 612 -30.07 -22.12 24.48
N ASP A 613 -31.20 -22.36 25.14
CA ASP A 613 -31.26 -22.45 26.60
C ASP A 613 -30.39 -23.62 27.11
N HIS A 614 -30.45 -24.77 26.44
CA HIS A 614 -29.58 -25.91 26.74
C HIS A 614 -28.08 -25.61 26.47
N ILE A 615 -27.77 -24.90 25.39
CA ILE A 615 -26.36 -24.48 25.12
C ILE A 615 -25.85 -23.60 26.26
N ILE A 616 -26.64 -22.65 26.73
CA ILE A 616 -26.26 -21.74 27.82
C ILE A 616 -26.08 -22.50 29.11
N GLU A 617 -26.95 -23.47 29.39
CA GLU A 617 -26.84 -24.35 30.56
C GLU A 617 -25.55 -25.18 30.50
N GLN A 618 -25.30 -25.84 29.39
CA GLN A 618 -24.08 -26.65 29.17
C GLN A 618 -22.81 -25.78 29.24
N TYR A 619 -22.85 -24.58 28.70
CA TYR A 619 -21.70 -23.66 28.73
C TYR A 619 -21.30 -23.27 30.15
N ASN A 620 -22.28 -23.09 31.03
CA ASN A 620 -22.09 -22.71 32.43
C ASN A 620 -21.74 -23.89 33.37
N ASN A 621 -22.01 -25.11 32.93
CA ASN A 621 -21.80 -26.35 33.73
C ASN A 621 -20.72 -27.24 33.08
N GLU A 622 -21.12 -28.43 32.66
CA GLU A 622 -20.26 -29.39 31.96
C GLU A 622 -20.46 -29.27 30.45
N LYS A 623 -19.41 -28.93 29.73
CA LYS A 623 -19.43 -28.77 28.27
C LYS A 623 -19.43 -30.13 27.57
N ASP A 624 -20.59 -30.71 27.31
CA ASP A 624 -20.73 -31.97 26.58
C ASP A 624 -20.59 -31.75 25.05
N LEU A 625 -19.39 -31.99 24.53
CA LEU A 625 -19.09 -31.86 23.09
C LEU A 625 -19.82 -32.91 22.24
N TYR A 626 -20.09 -34.10 22.79
CA TYR A 626 -20.78 -35.14 22.04
C TYR A 626 -22.25 -34.76 21.81
N TRP A 627 -22.92 -34.26 22.85
CA TRP A 627 -24.28 -33.73 22.74
C TRP A 627 -24.35 -32.57 21.74
N LEU A 628 -23.40 -31.64 21.80
CA LEU A 628 -23.35 -30.48 20.90
C LEU A 628 -23.28 -30.91 19.44
N ARG A 629 -22.39 -31.86 19.12
CA ARG A 629 -22.22 -32.38 17.75
C ARG A 629 -23.44 -33.12 17.24
N GLN A 630 -24.10 -33.95 18.10
CA GLN A 630 -25.38 -34.59 17.75
C GLN A 630 -26.46 -33.55 17.40
N LYS A 631 -26.50 -32.43 18.13
CA LYS A 631 -27.43 -31.34 17.81
C LYS A 631 -27.11 -30.66 16.50
N PHE A 632 -25.84 -30.48 16.17
CA PHE A 632 -25.47 -30.00 14.84
C PHE A 632 -25.89 -30.96 13.72
N GLU A 633 -25.73 -32.26 13.88
CA GLU A 633 -26.22 -33.25 12.94
C GLU A 633 -27.75 -33.16 12.71
N TYR A 634 -28.51 -32.82 13.76
CA TYR A 634 -29.95 -32.65 13.65
C TYR A 634 -30.38 -31.37 12.91
N PHE A 635 -29.78 -30.23 13.28
CA PHE A 635 -30.18 -28.92 12.74
C PHE A 635 -29.49 -28.58 11.42
N VAL A 636 -28.29 -29.04 11.23
CA VAL A 636 -27.42 -28.62 10.13
C VAL A 636 -27.26 -29.74 9.10
N GLU A 637 -27.95 -29.58 7.98
CA GLU A 637 -27.90 -30.55 6.89
C GLU A 637 -26.48 -30.74 6.36
N GLY A 638 -26.05 -32.03 6.33
CA GLY A 638 -24.74 -32.42 5.80
C GLY A 638 -23.56 -32.14 6.73
N TYR A 639 -23.80 -31.78 8.01
CA TYR A 639 -22.75 -31.77 9.02
C TYR A 639 -22.17 -33.17 9.23
N ARG A 640 -20.84 -33.29 9.25
CA ARG A 640 -20.11 -34.57 9.43
C ARG A 640 -18.91 -34.39 10.36
#